data_4e81f8df7ed41f3846e4b3a56d6c7e3a
#
_entry.id   4e81f8df7ed41f3846e4b3a56d6c7e3a
#
_cell.length_a   1.000
_cell.length_b   1.000
_cell.length_c   1.000
_cell.angle_alpha   90.00
_cell.angle_beta   90.00
_cell.angle_gamma   90.00
#
_symmetry.space_group_name_H-M   'P 1'
#
loop_
_entity.id
_entity.type
_entity.pdbx_description
1 polymer ?
#
loop_
_entity_poly.entity_id
_entity_poly.type
_entity_poly.pdbx_seq_one_letter_code
_entity_poly.pdbx_strand_id
1 'polypeptide(L)'
;MAVNFVARKCACGGKLEFDPLKKIWICKYCGTVVEREATFDKVQVDGIEGISDVVRQTLMDVANNKMESASRNLEDCERKNHKHVGTLIAHISYNLSMISCAKSQDEARGYLDKVKVYAQRLQTEFPVIAEDEINLYEAFGEGVADIYANLVVVFDTLNDASRIEYISSKLHTNEVFSEYANKNLLKISLKRKNFEVVDDVVNNIGHIDKKFTLQEILMNYPNQEKKHDIVDRLFSEQIAEALGKGFFENYFGESSDSIEMKAYIISKLASTNMRCNAESIVKAVHSQMNSYENSKLVFEALYETKISDQETEALLVFCLMVNKEYFVLKAFLDALSEKSVFVQLSSRAVISFLDSSSLTGNEKREIIERMFGFEIDAKSKDAIYNYYLNNNCDEKDVRLEIIKVLLTEGCPISNGTVKNYVVKTSKDEENKLAILNTIFATGINKTYLGDLLSEYLMSSCDTKEIKDSISEYLINNGFKIDSNVFTQYISNSSDTSESKIDKAKKLIQNGTQVKSDCLESYILSVGKTNVFSEELFNILSKNTFTMSANAYAKFLLECSDIDKVRHSSKILSSITTDLNSSHIGFAHLGNSITGNVLQAYVLCTNDSYDVAKVIASELMAKKIKLNTELSVCGSMTKFKKYVTDNKTSLSPLTLQICEENRVFSLF
;
A
#
# COMPACT_ATOMS: atom_id res chain seq x y z
N MET A 1 20.10 15.29 -67.82
CA MET A 1 21.38 15.68 -68.46
C MET A 1 22.42 15.66 -67.37
N ALA A 2 23.38 14.75 -67.43
CA ALA A 2 24.51 14.83 -66.55
C ALA A 2 25.25 16.13 -66.93
N VAL A 3 25.34 17.07 -66.00
CA VAL A 3 26.18 18.23 -66.16
C VAL A 3 27.60 17.70 -66.07
N ASN A 4 28.16 17.36 -67.20
CA ASN A 4 29.61 17.12 -67.32
C ASN A 4 30.31 18.44 -67.02
N PHE A 5 30.72 18.65 -65.79
CA PHE A 5 31.67 19.65 -65.48
C PHE A 5 32.95 19.38 -66.36
N VAL A 6 33.11 20.12 -67.37
CA VAL A 6 34.33 20.01 -68.15
C VAL A 6 35.46 20.31 -67.19
N ALA A 7 36.18 19.28 -66.80
CA ALA A 7 37.37 19.45 -65.99
C ALA A 7 38.24 20.51 -66.64
N ARG A 8 38.60 21.55 -65.89
CA ARG A 8 39.50 22.58 -66.37
C ARG A 8 40.73 21.90 -66.98
N LYS A 9 40.98 22.14 -68.23
CA LYS A 9 42.19 21.65 -68.86
C LYS A 9 43.32 22.58 -68.50
N CYS A 10 44.43 22.01 -68.10
CA CYS A 10 45.68 22.74 -67.98
C CYS A 10 46.06 23.40 -69.35
N ALA A 11 46.83 24.47 -69.36
CA ALA A 11 47.35 25.07 -70.60
C ALA A 11 48.07 24.06 -71.51
N CYS A 12 48.56 22.93 -70.99
CA CYS A 12 49.13 21.83 -71.71
C CYS A 12 48.07 20.83 -72.27
N GLY A 13 46.78 21.05 -72.06
CA GLY A 13 45.70 20.20 -72.52
C GLY A 13 45.40 19.03 -71.57
N GLY A 14 46.16 18.82 -70.52
CA GLY A 14 45.96 17.74 -69.53
C GLY A 14 44.83 18.04 -68.55
N LYS A 15 44.22 17.01 -68.04
CA LYS A 15 43.15 17.06 -67.02
C LYS A 15 43.74 17.52 -65.69
N LEU A 16 43.08 18.48 -65.02
CA LEU A 16 43.39 18.90 -63.63
C LEU A 16 42.68 18.01 -62.65
N GLU A 17 43.39 17.55 -61.65
CA GLU A 17 42.85 16.84 -60.51
C GLU A 17 43.00 17.68 -59.24
N PHE A 18 41.98 17.69 -58.40
CA PHE A 18 41.99 18.42 -57.14
C PHE A 18 42.70 17.60 -56.06
N ASP A 19 43.68 18.22 -55.40
CA ASP A 19 44.30 17.65 -54.19
C ASP A 19 43.55 18.19 -52.94
N PRO A 20 42.78 17.37 -52.31
CA PRO A 20 41.92 17.79 -51.14
C PRO A 20 42.76 18.19 -49.92
N LEU A 21 43.95 17.63 -49.76
CA LEU A 21 44.84 17.96 -48.66
C LEU A 21 45.55 19.35 -48.83
N LYS A 22 45.87 19.69 -50.05
CA LYS A 22 46.55 20.93 -50.33
C LYS A 22 45.61 22.01 -50.84
N LYS A 23 44.35 21.67 -51.12
CA LYS A 23 43.30 22.56 -51.67
C LYS A 23 43.74 23.23 -52.99
N ILE A 24 44.50 22.52 -53.83
CA ILE A 24 45.02 22.98 -55.09
C ILE A 24 44.66 22.02 -56.22
N TRP A 25 44.57 22.54 -57.46
CA TRP A 25 44.38 21.72 -58.66
C TRP A 25 45.77 21.43 -59.30
N ILE A 26 46.00 20.13 -59.51
CA ILE A 26 47.27 19.66 -60.09
C ILE A 26 47.02 19.01 -61.45
N CYS A 27 47.78 19.44 -62.48
CA CYS A 27 47.77 18.73 -63.73
C CYS A 27 48.60 17.44 -63.63
N LYS A 28 48.03 16.29 -63.82
CA LYS A 28 48.75 15.00 -63.79
C LYS A 28 49.78 14.88 -64.98
N TYR A 29 49.63 15.68 -66.06
CA TYR A 29 50.50 15.61 -67.22
C TYR A 29 51.76 16.45 -67.09
N CYS A 30 51.66 17.65 -66.60
CA CYS A 30 52.79 18.59 -66.57
C CYS A 30 53.10 19.07 -65.12
N GLY A 31 52.41 18.63 -64.15
CA GLY A 31 52.63 19.00 -62.75
C GLY A 31 52.21 20.44 -62.38
N THR A 32 51.65 21.20 -63.32
CA THR A 32 51.26 22.59 -63.06
C THR A 32 50.23 22.64 -61.93
N VAL A 33 50.52 23.40 -60.89
CA VAL A 33 49.64 23.68 -59.75
C VAL A 33 48.85 24.94 -60.03
N VAL A 34 47.54 24.87 -59.87
CA VAL A 34 46.67 26.06 -59.97
C VAL A 34 46.15 26.35 -58.61
N GLU A 35 46.61 27.41 -57.94
CA GLU A 35 46.09 27.84 -56.63
C GLU A 35 44.69 28.43 -56.74
N ARG A 36 43.96 28.47 -55.69
CA ARG A 36 42.51 28.79 -55.60
C ARG A 36 42.17 30.26 -55.95
N GLU A 37 43.17 31.15 -56.12
CA GLU A 37 42.94 32.56 -56.37
C GLU A 37 42.80 32.94 -57.83
N ALA A 38 42.86 31.99 -58.78
CA ALA A 38 42.49 32.29 -60.12
C ALA A 38 41.00 32.59 -60.24
N THR A 39 40.68 33.84 -60.40
CA THR A 39 39.37 34.35 -60.78
C THR A 39 38.63 33.35 -61.65
N PHE A 40 37.46 32.90 -61.17
CA PHE A 40 36.54 32.07 -61.96
C PHE A 40 36.20 32.88 -63.24
N ASP A 41 36.86 32.60 -64.34
CA ASP A 41 36.33 33.00 -65.63
C ASP A 41 34.93 32.40 -65.74
N LYS A 42 33.94 33.28 -65.91
CA LYS A 42 32.57 32.89 -66.13
C LYS A 42 32.51 31.94 -67.31
N VAL A 43 32.39 30.65 -67.04
CA VAL A 43 32.01 29.69 -68.11
C VAL A 43 30.52 29.95 -68.34
N GLN A 44 30.20 30.70 -69.39
CA GLN A 44 28.85 30.85 -69.90
C GLN A 44 28.40 29.50 -70.42
N VAL A 45 27.70 28.77 -69.57
CA VAL A 45 26.84 27.68 -69.98
C VAL A 45 25.44 28.28 -70.08
N ASP A 46 24.96 28.48 -71.30
CA ASP A 46 23.65 29.06 -71.55
C ASP A 46 22.60 28.34 -70.74
N GLY A 47 21.92 29.05 -69.86
CA GLY A 47 20.85 28.56 -68.98
C GLY A 47 21.26 28.09 -67.58
N ILE A 48 22.58 28.10 -67.24
CA ILE A 48 23.02 27.68 -65.86
C ILE A 48 23.62 28.87 -65.10
N GLU A 49 23.93 29.97 -65.75
CA GLU A 49 24.43 31.17 -65.04
C GLU A 49 23.46 31.66 -63.99
N GLY A 50 23.94 31.69 -62.76
CA GLY A 50 23.22 32.22 -61.60
C GLY A 50 22.21 31.28 -60.93
N ILE A 51 22.04 30.02 -61.37
CA ILE A 51 21.13 29.13 -60.69
C ILE A 51 21.70 28.71 -59.32
N SER A 52 22.98 28.39 -59.26
CA SER A 52 23.67 28.03 -58.02
C SER A 52 23.61 29.13 -56.96
N ASP A 53 23.76 30.40 -57.41
CA ASP A 53 23.66 31.56 -56.51
C ASP A 53 22.23 31.75 -55.98
N VAL A 54 21.21 31.53 -56.81
CA VAL A 54 19.82 31.63 -56.40
C VAL A 54 19.46 30.47 -55.49
N VAL A 55 19.90 29.25 -55.76
CA VAL A 55 19.75 28.10 -54.87
C VAL A 55 20.39 28.37 -53.50
N ARG A 56 21.65 28.84 -53.51
CA ARG A 56 22.36 29.22 -52.29
C ARG A 56 21.60 30.28 -51.50
N GLN A 57 21.15 31.34 -52.14
CA GLN A 57 20.39 32.42 -51.51
C GLN A 57 19.07 31.87 -50.94
N THR A 58 18.38 30.99 -51.69
CA THR A 58 17.16 30.33 -51.22
C THR A 58 17.41 29.53 -49.94
N LEU A 59 18.45 28.72 -49.91
CA LEU A 59 18.81 27.91 -48.75
C LEU A 59 19.24 28.77 -47.56
N MET A 60 19.98 29.86 -47.79
CA MET A 60 20.32 30.84 -46.75
C MET A 60 19.08 31.54 -46.19
N ASP A 61 18.12 31.88 -47.04
CA ASP A 61 16.87 32.51 -46.63
C ASP A 61 16.01 31.53 -45.82
N VAL A 62 15.96 30.26 -46.22
CA VAL A 62 15.31 29.19 -45.44
C VAL A 62 15.97 29.04 -44.06
N ALA A 63 17.31 28.95 -44.01
CA ALA A 63 18.05 28.80 -42.74
C ALA A 63 17.85 30.00 -41.81
N ASN A 64 17.69 31.21 -42.37
CA ASN A 64 17.43 32.45 -41.64
C ASN A 64 15.93 32.72 -41.40
N ASN A 65 15.06 31.74 -41.68
CA ASN A 65 13.60 31.84 -41.54
C ASN A 65 12.93 32.97 -42.32
N LYS A 66 13.56 33.39 -43.45
CA LYS A 66 13.05 34.43 -44.37
C LYS A 66 12.19 33.79 -45.45
N MET A 67 11.09 33.16 -45.09
CA MET A 67 10.31 32.28 -45.97
C MET A 67 9.70 32.98 -47.19
N GLU A 68 9.32 34.26 -47.09
CA GLU A 68 8.84 35.05 -48.26
C GLU A 68 9.92 35.29 -49.29
N SER A 69 11.15 35.55 -48.85
CA SER A 69 12.31 35.70 -49.75
C SER A 69 12.69 34.37 -50.38
N ALA A 70 12.73 33.32 -49.55
CA ALA A 70 13.00 31.96 -50.00
C ALA A 70 11.99 31.49 -51.06
N SER A 71 10.69 31.79 -50.88
CA SER A 71 9.64 31.43 -51.83
C SER A 71 9.86 32.12 -53.21
N ARG A 72 10.20 33.43 -53.22
CA ARG A 72 10.50 34.16 -54.43
C ARG A 72 11.72 33.61 -55.15
N ASN A 73 12.79 33.35 -54.42
CA ASN A 73 14.00 32.76 -54.97
C ASN A 73 13.75 31.36 -55.52
N LEU A 74 12.86 30.60 -54.87
CA LEU A 74 12.48 29.27 -55.33
C LEU A 74 11.74 29.29 -56.67
N GLU A 75 10.85 30.26 -56.87
CA GLU A 75 10.21 30.50 -58.16
C GLU A 75 11.24 30.85 -59.26
N ASP A 76 12.27 31.58 -58.88
CA ASP A 76 13.38 31.89 -59.78
C ASP A 76 14.21 30.64 -60.09
N CYS A 77 14.49 29.76 -59.16
CA CYS A 77 15.11 28.47 -59.37
C CYS A 77 14.31 27.62 -60.36
N GLU A 78 12.99 27.48 -60.13
CA GLU A 78 12.11 26.71 -61.02
C GLU A 78 12.11 27.30 -62.47
N ARG A 79 12.04 28.60 -62.60
CA ARG A 79 12.03 29.29 -63.94
C ARG A 79 13.35 29.09 -64.64
N LYS A 80 14.49 29.14 -63.96
CA LYS A 80 15.82 28.98 -64.53
C LYS A 80 16.08 27.54 -64.92
N ASN A 81 15.88 26.59 -64.01
CA ASN A 81 16.03 25.16 -64.27
C ASN A 81 15.35 24.31 -63.24
N HIS A 82 14.11 23.86 -63.50
CA HIS A 82 13.31 22.99 -62.64
C HIS A 82 13.88 21.60 -62.45
N LYS A 83 14.83 21.17 -63.30
CA LYS A 83 15.50 19.85 -63.19
C LYS A 83 16.86 19.93 -62.51
N HIS A 84 17.28 21.07 -62.04
CA HIS A 84 18.56 21.21 -61.37
C HIS A 84 18.47 20.59 -59.95
N VAL A 85 19.47 19.77 -59.57
CA VAL A 85 19.56 19.13 -58.27
C VAL A 85 19.35 20.15 -57.15
N GLY A 86 20.03 21.29 -57.22
CA GLY A 86 19.89 22.36 -56.24
C GLY A 86 18.46 22.91 -56.13
N THR A 87 17.73 23.01 -57.25
CA THR A 87 16.33 23.40 -57.21
C THR A 87 15.47 22.40 -56.45
N LEU A 88 15.67 21.11 -56.67
CA LEU A 88 14.95 20.07 -55.97
C LEU A 88 15.27 20.10 -54.48
N ILE A 89 16.53 20.25 -54.11
CA ILE A 89 16.98 20.37 -52.72
C ILE A 89 16.40 21.62 -52.06
N ALA A 90 16.39 22.76 -52.75
CA ALA A 90 15.82 23.99 -52.25
C ALA A 90 14.30 23.85 -51.96
N HIS A 91 13.56 23.18 -52.87
CA HIS A 91 12.16 22.87 -52.65
C HIS A 91 11.94 21.95 -51.45
N ILE A 92 12.76 20.93 -51.29
CA ILE A 92 12.69 20.03 -50.12
C ILE A 92 12.92 20.82 -48.84
N SER A 93 14.02 21.60 -48.78
CA SER A 93 14.37 22.37 -47.57
C SER A 93 13.32 23.44 -47.23
N TYR A 94 12.80 24.14 -48.22
CA TYR A 94 11.71 25.12 -48.03
C TYR A 94 10.44 24.45 -47.44
N ASN A 95 9.97 23.40 -48.11
CA ASN A 95 8.73 22.75 -47.65
C ASN A 95 8.90 22.07 -46.28
N LEU A 96 10.08 21.52 -45.92
CA LEU A 96 10.37 21.02 -44.58
C LEU A 96 10.27 22.14 -43.53
N SER A 97 10.84 23.31 -43.82
CA SER A 97 10.76 24.47 -42.91
C SER A 97 9.32 25.00 -42.78
N MET A 98 8.54 24.95 -43.86
CA MET A 98 7.14 25.35 -43.85
C MET A 98 6.25 24.42 -43.02
N ILE A 99 6.61 23.14 -42.81
CA ILE A 99 5.89 22.24 -41.93
C ILE A 99 5.89 22.79 -40.51
N SER A 100 6.99 23.31 -40.01
CA SER A 100 7.09 23.93 -38.69
C SER A 100 6.34 25.26 -38.56
N CYS A 101 6.05 25.93 -39.67
CA CYS A 101 5.31 27.19 -39.73
C CYS A 101 3.81 27.00 -40.01
N ALA A 102 3.37 25.76 -40.27
CA ALA A 102 1.98 25.44 -40.65
C ALA A 102 0.99 25.76 -39.52
N LYS A 103 -0.14 26.36 -39.88
CA LYS A 103 -1.18 26.76 -38.95
C LYS A 103 -2.21 25.65 -38.69
N SER A 104 -2.19 24.58 -39.48
CA SER A 104 -3.06 23.44 -39.35
C SER A 104 -2.37 22.15 -39.75
N GLN A 105 -2.92 21.00 -39.29
CA GLN A 105 -2.40 19.69 -39.68
C GLN A 105 -2.54 19.41 -41.18
N ASP A 106 -3.58 19.91 -41.83
CA ASP A 106 -3.82 19.71 -43.24
C ASP A 106 -2.82 20.54 -44.08
N GLU A 107 -2.49 21.74 -43.62
CA GLU A 107 -1.43 22.55 -44.22
C GLU A 107 -0.06 21.88 -44.10
N ALA A 108 0.25 21.36 -42.91
CA ALA A 108 1.49 20.61 -42.68
C ALA A 108 1.60 19.37 -43.58
N ARG A 109 0.50 18.61 -43.73
CA ARG A 109 0.40 17.47 -44.65
C ARG A 109 0.65 17.89 -46.10
N GLY A 110 0.06 19.02 -46.52
CA GLY A 110 0.28 19.56 -47.87
C GLY A 110 1.76 19.87 -48.18
N TYR A 111 2.49 20.42 -47.20
CA TYR A 111 3.95 20.59 -47.31
C TYR A 111 4.71 19.27 -47.32
N LEU A 112 4.33 18.33 -46.47
CA LEU A 112 4.96 17.01 -46.44
C LEU A 112 4.79 16.24 -47.75
N ASP A 113 3.62 16.34 -48.40
CA ASP A 113 3.37 15.71 -49.69
C ASP A 113 4.23 16.35 -50.81
N LYS A 114 4.42 17.65 -50.76
CA LYS A 114 5.38 18.34 -51.69
C LYS A 114 6.81 17.85 -51.44
N VAL A 115 7.25 17.73 -50.19
CA VAL A 115 8.55 17.15 -49.82
C VAL A 115 8.72 15.77 -50.44
N LYS A 116 7.73 14.88 -50.30
CA LYS A 116 7.77 13.52 -50.91
C LYS A 116 7.88 13.57 -52.42
N VAL A 117 7.11 14.42 -53.08
CA VAL A 117 7.18 14.56 -54.55
C VAL A 117 8.56 15.00 -55.01
N TYR A 118 9.15 16.04 -54.42
CA TYR A 118 10.47 16.51 -54.78
C TYR A 118 11.56 15.49 -54.41
N ALA A 119 11.42 14.78 -53.31
CA ALA A 119 12.36 13.74 -52.91
C ALA A 119 12.29 12.52 -53.87
N GLN A 120 11.10 12.12 -54.30
CA GLN A 120 10.93 11.07 -55.32
C GLN A 120 11.55 11.50 -56.68
N ARG A 121 11.36 12.74 -57.05
CA ARG A 121 12.02 13.28 -58.24
C ARG A 121 13.53 13.25 -58.07
N LEU A 122 14.06 13.69 -56.95
CA LEU A 122 15.49 13.63 -56.66
C LEU A 122 16.01 12.18 -56.74
N GLN A 123 15.27 11.23 -56.22
CA GLN A 123 15.59 9.81 -56.24
C GLN A 123 15.58 9.22 -57.66
N THR A 124 14.64 9.66 -58.48
CA THR A 124 14.42 9.10 -59.83
C THR A 124 15.34 9.76 -60.86
N GLU A 125 15.48 11.08 -60.79
CA GLU A 125 16.25 11.87 -61.77
C GLU A 125 17.76 11.85 -61.46
N PHE A 126 18.13 11.63 -60.18
CA PHE A 126 19.50 11.57 -59.69
C PHE A 126 19.73 10.28 -58.87
N PRO A 127 19.75 9.10 -59.50
CA PRO A 127 19.89 7.83 -58.82
C PRO A 127 21.21 7.69 -58.06
N VAL A 128 22.23 8.42 -58.44
CA VAL A 128 23.46 8.58 -57.68
C VAL A 128 23.66 10.09 -57.53
N ILE A 129 23.62 10.58 -56.30
CA ILE A 129 24.14 11.93 -56.01
C ILE A 129 25.65 11.80 -56.14
N ALA A 130 26.19 12.21 -57.24
CA ALA A 130 27.59 12.05 -57.51
C ALA A 130 28.45 12.82 -56.50
N GLU A 131 29.65 12.29 -56.22
CA GLU A 131 30.58 12.90 -55.27
C GLU A 131 30.88 14.36 -55.70
N ASP A 132 30.86 14.63 -57.00
CA ASP A 132 31.03 15.98 -57.56
C ASP A 132 29.86 16.95 -57.23
N GLU A 133 28.64 16.43 -57.05
CA GLU A 133 27.47 17.24 -56.67
C GLU A 133 27.49 17.57 -55.18
N ILE A 134 27.99 16.66 -54.34
CA ILE A 134 28.24 16.91 -52.94
C ILE A 134 29.34 17.99 -52.77
N ASN A 135 30.42 17.85 -53.49
CA ASN A 135 31.50 18.82 -53.48
C ASN A 135 31.08 20.22 -53.98
N LEU A 136 30.07 20.28 -54.85
CA LEU A 136 29.51 21.57 -55.29
C LEU A 136 28.84 22.30 -54.13
N TYR A 137 28.27 21.57 -53.19
CA TYR A 137 27.66 22.13 -51.99
C TYR A 137 28.66 22.43 -50.87
N GLU A 138 29.77 21.69 -50.76
CA GLU A 138 30.90 22.04 -49.90
C GLU A 138 31.49 23.44 -50.23
N ALA A 139 31.40 23.84 -51.48
CA ALA A 139 31.82 25.16 -51.89
C ALA A 139 30.89 26.31 -51.44
N PHE A 140 29.71 25.99 -50.96
CA PHE A 140 28.72 26.98 -50.50
C PHE A 140 28.78 27.33 -49.01
N GLY A 141 29.67 26.70 -48.21
CA GLY A 141 29.91 27.05 -46.81
C GLY A 141 28.97 26.38 -45.77
N GLU A 142 28.93 26.91 -44.59
CA GLU A 142 28.33 26.30 -43.38
C GLU A 142 26.86 25.80 -43.47
N GLY A 143 26.08 26.27 -44.47
CA GLY A 143 24.68 25.82 -44.64
C GLY A 143 24.50 24.45 -45.32
N VAL A 144 25.55 23.86 -45.87
CA VAL A 144 25.48 22.61 -46.65
C VAL A 144 25.23 21.41 -45.76
N ALA A 145 25.81 21.39 -44.57
CA ALA A 145 25.61 20.32 -43.61
C ALA A 145 24.14 20.17 -43.18
N ASP A 146 23.44 21.30 -43.01
CA ASP A 146 22.03 21.31 -42.63
C ASP A 146 21.14 20.79 -43.79
N ILE A 147 21.53 21.03 -45.03
CA ILE A 147 20.83 20.48 -46.19
C ILE A 147 20.96 18.97 -46.24
N TYR A 148 22.16 18.44 -46.04
CA TYR A 148 22.36 16.98 -45.99
C TYR A 148 21.64 16.33 -44.83
N ALA A 149 21.62 16.97 -43.66
CA ALA A 149 20.83 16.46 -42.52
C ALA A 149 19.32 16.39 -42.85
N ASN A 150 18.82 17.40 -43.58
CA ASN A 150 17.46 17.38 -44.08
C ASN A 150 17.22 16.27 -45.11
N LEU A 151 18.17 16.05 -46.03
CA LEU A 151 18.09 14.95 -46.99
C LEU A 151 18.10 13.59 -46.30
N VAL A 152 18.86 13.40 -45.24
CA VAL A 152 18.82 12.16 -44.43
C VAL A 152 17.42 11.93 -43.88
N VAL A 153 16.75 12.97 -43.36
CA VAL A 153 15.37 12.87 -42.88
C VAL A 153 14.41 12.49 -44.01
N VAL A 154 14.56 13.09 -45.18
CA VAL A 154 13.72 12.82 -46.36
C VAL A 154 13.88 11.39 -46.82
N PHE A 155 15.13 10.92 -46.98
CA PHE A 155 15.38 9.54 -47.40
C PHE A 155 14.94 8.51 -46.30
N ASP A 156 14.98 8.87 -45.05
CA ASP A 156 14.36 8.05 -43.99
C ASP A 156 12.86 7.93 -44.21
N THR A 157 12.18 9.02 -44.54
CA THR A 157 10.75 9.03 -44.86
C THR A 157 10.41 8.15 -46.08
N LEU A 158 11.31 8.16 -47.08
CA LEU A 158 11.19 7.31 -48.28
C LEU A 158 11.68 5.87 -48.09
N ASN A 159 12.17 5.53 -46.91
CA ASN A 159 12.76 4.26 -46.57
C ASN A 159 13.93 3.82 -47.46
N ASP A 160 14.72 4.79 -47.93
CA ASP A 160 15.90 4.58 -48.79
C ASP A 160 17.17 4.43 -47.93
N ALA A 161 17.40 3.21 -47.44
CA ALA A 161 18.52 2.90 -46.55
C ALA A 161 19.89 3.17 -47.20
N SER A 162 20.05 2.85 -48.49
CA SER A 162 21.33 2.99 -49.18
C SER A 162 21.78 4.44 -49.30
N ARG A 163 20.84 5.36 -49.53
CA ARG A 163 21.16 6.79 -49.60
C ARG A 163 21.41 7.40 -48.23
N ILE A 164 20.68 6.96 -47.23
CA ILE A 164 20.95 7.38 -45.86
C ILE A 164 22.36 6.98 -45.45
N GLU A 165 22.74 5.73 -45.71
CA GLU A 165 24.07 5.20 -45.37
C GLU A 165 25.16 5.99 -46.14
N TYR A 166 24.96 6.21 -47.44
CA TYR A 166 25.89 7.03 -48.25
C TYR A 166 26.04 8.46 -47.74
N ILE A 167 24.93 9.18 -47.52
CA ILE A 167 24.95 10.54 -47.00
C ILE A 167 25.54 10.56 -45.58
N SER A 168 25.18 9.61 -44.73
CA SER A 168 25.71 9.51 -43.36
C SER A 168 27.23 9.29 -43.37
N SER A 169 27.75 8.42 -44.27
CA SER A 169 29.18 8.20 -44.38
C SER A 169 29.94 9.46 -44.83
N LYS A 170 29.36 10.24 -45.73
CA LYS A 170 29.93 11.51 -46.16
C LYS A 170 29.88 12.61 -45.14
N LEU A 171 28.78 12.69 -44.43
CA LEU A 171 28.62 13.59 -43.29
C LEU A 171 29.64 13.28 -42.19
N HIS A 172 29.93 12.02 -41.98
CA HIS A 172 30.85 11.55 -40.95
C HIS A 172 32.33 11.92 -41.20
N THR A 173 32.75 12.02 -42.45
CA THR A 173 34.13 12.32 -42.82
C THR A 173 34.47 13.84 -42.82
N ASN A 174 33.53 14.70 -42.52
CA ASN A 174 33.68 16.15 -42.61
C ASN A 174 33.68 16.79 -41.20
N GLU A 175 34.77 17.45 -40.82
CA GLU A 175 34.96 18.02 -39.48
C GLU A 175 34.06 19.23 -39.15
N VAL A 176 33.26 19.72 -40.09
CA VAL A 176 32.50 20.98 -39.99
C VAL A 176 30.99 20.75 -40.01
N PHE A 177 30.50 19.70 -39.31
CA PHE A 177 29.06 19.55 -39.22
C PHE A 177 28.45 20.40 -38.12
N SER A 178 27.35 21.08 -38.51
CA SER A 178 26.55 21.81 -37.55
C SER A 178 26.00 20.83 -36.49
N GLU A 179 25.82 21.33 -35.30
CA GLU A 179 25.15 20.65 -34.23
C GLU A 179 23.77 20.08 -34.66
N TYR A 180 23.11 20.81 -35.56
CA TYR A 180 21.84 20.41 -36.17
C TYR A 180 21.95 19.14 -37.04
N ALA A 181 23.00 19.06 -37.88
CA ALA A 181 23.23 17.89 -38.74
C ALA A 181 23.53 16.64 -37.91
N ASN A 182 24.40 16.75 -36.91
CA ASN A 182 24.70 15.64 -35.99
C ASN A 182 23.47 15.17 -35.21
N LYS A 183 22.61 16.10 -34.81
CA LYS A 183 21.35 15.79 -34.10
C LYS A 183 20.40 14.95 -34.95
N ASN A 184 20.19 15.32 -36.22
CA ASN A 184 19.35 14.57 -37.15
C ASN A 184 19.93 13.21 -37.48
N LEU A 185 21.26 13.17 -37.73
CA LEU A 185 21.97 11.93 -38.01
C LEU A 185 21.90 10.95 -36.86
N LEU A 186 22.12 11.40 -35.62
CA LEU A 186 21.98 10.60 -34.42
C LEU A 186 20.59 9.99 -34.29
N LYS A 187 19.54 10.82 -34.39
CA LYS A 187 18.16 10.39 -34.28
C LYS A 187 17.77 9.31 -35.31
N ILE A 188 18.16 9.53 -36.57
CA ILE A 188 17.84 8.59 -37.66
C ILE A 188 18.66 7.30 -37.53
N SER A 189 19.93 7.41 -37.15
CA SER A 189 20.78 6.24 -36.95
C SER A 189 20.32 5.37 -35.79
N LEU A 190 19.87 5.95 -34.67
CA LEU A 190 19.23 5.23 -33.56
C LEU A 190 17.93 4.53 -34.00
N LYS A 191 17.06 5.22 -34.71
CA LYS A 191 15.81 4.66 -35.23
C LYS A 191 16.07 3.48 -36.18
N ARG A 192 17.12 3.60 -37.05
CA ARG A 192 17.49 2.55 -37.99
C ARG A 192 18.44 1.48 -37.42
N LYS A 193 18.82 1.62 -36.15
CA LYS A 193 19.76 0.71 -35.48
C LYS A 193 21.14 0.65 -36.12
N ASN A 194 21.58 1.75 -36.77
CA ASN A 194 22.93 1.89 -37.28
C ASN A 194 23.85 2.43 -36.19
N PHE A 195 24.31 1.57 -35.31
CA PHE A 195 25.05 1.93 -34.10
C PHE A 195 26.50 2.34 -34.40
N GLU A 196 27.10 1.99 -35.55
CA GLU A 196 28.41 2.46 -35.94
C GLU A 196 28.40 3.98 -36.17
N VAL A 197 27.41 4.46 -36.89
CA VAL A 197 27.22 5.91 -37.10
C VAL A 197 26.89 6.63 -35.80
N VAL A 198 26.13 6.01 -34.92
CA VAL A 198 25.85 6.57 -33.58
C VAL A 198 27.15 6.77 -32.80
N ASP A 199 28.00 5.74 -32.76
CA ASP A 199 29.27 5.77 -32.03
C ASP A 199 30.18 6.90 -32.63
N ASP A 200 30.20 7.03 -33.92
CA ASP A 200 30.99 8.03 -34.60
C ASP A 200 30.50 9.47 -34.32
N VAL A 201 29.19 9.70 -34.38
CA VAL A 201 28.59 10.99 -34.02
C VAL A 201 28.91 11.35 -32.57
N VAL A 202 28.77 10.39 -31.66
CA VAL A 202 29.06 10.62 -30.24
C VAL A 202 30.56 10.84 -29.99
N ASN A 203 31.43 10.26 -30.77
CA ASN A 203 32.89 10.51 -30.65
C ASN A 203 33.28 11.95 -31.00
N ASN A 204 32.47 12.65 -31.79
CA ASN A 204 32.68 14.07 -32.17
C ASN A 204 32.05 15.04 -31.14
N ILE A 205 32.42 14.89 -29.87
CA ILE A 205 31.81 15.61 -28.71
C ILE A 205 31.85 17.16 -28.87
N GLY A 206 32.80 17.70 -29.62
CA GLY A 206 32.93 19.12 -29.82
C GLY A 206 31.82 19.80 -30.65
N HIS A 207 31.06 19.02 -31.39
CA HIS A 207 30.08 19.48 -32.38
C HIS A 207 28.69 18.83 -32.19
N ILE A 208 28.36 18.43 -30.99
CA ILE A 208 27.05 17.82 -30.66
C ILE A 208 26.30 18.60 -29.59
N ASP A 209 24.97 18.64 -29.71
CA ASP A 209 24.09 19.02 -28.60
C ASP A 209 24.14 17.92 -27.54
N LYS A 210 24.95 18.12 -26.51
CA LYS A 210 25.17 17.13 -25.44
C LYS A 210 23.87 16.74 -24.73
N LYS A 211 22.96 17.71 -24.50
CA LYS A 211 21.67 17.46 -23.89
C LYS A 211 20.83 16.52 -24.75
N PHE A 212 20.65 16.88 -26.01
CA PHE A 212 19.86 16.09 -26.95
C PHE A 212 20.48 14.70 -27.14
N THR A 213 21.81 14.64 -27.29
CA THR A 213 22.54 13.39 -27.50
C THR A 213 22.36 12.47 -26.29
N LEU A 214 22.53 12.96 -25.06
CA LEU A 214 22.32 12.16 -23.85
C LEU A 214 20.89 11.67 -23.75
N GLN A 215 19.90 12.52 -24.06
CA GLN A 215 18.49 12.14 -24.08
C GLN A 215 18.21 10.97 -25.02
N GLU A 216 18.67 11.08 -26.29
CA GLU A 216 18.42 10.05 -27.28
C GLU A 216 19.18 8.75 -26.97
N ILE A 217 20.41 8.84 -26.50
CA ILE A 217 21.21 7.67 -26.11
C ILE A 217 20.54 6.93 -24.95
N LEU A 218 20.11 7.63 -23.89
CA LEU A 218 19.46 7.01 -22.73
C LEU A 218 18.19 6.27 -23.14
N MET A 219 17.38 6.85 -24.04
CA MET A 219 16.11 6.24 -24.43
C MET A 219 16.23 5.16 -25.49
N ASN A 220 17.16 5.28 -26.44
CA ASN A 220 17.10 4.52 -27.68
C ASN A 220 18.36 3.68 -28.00
N TYR A 221 19.45 3.82 -27.24
CA TYR A 221 20.69 3.09 -27.52
C TYR A 221 20.74 1.77 -26.71
N PRO A 222 20.81 0.59 -27.33
CA PRO A 222 20.63 -0.68 -26.63
C PRO A 222 21.90 -1.25 -26.00
N ASN A 223 23.10 -0.88 -26.45
CA ASN A 223 24.35 -1.42 -25.91
C ASN A 223 24.67 -0.75 -24.56
N GLN A 224 24.48 -1.49 -23.48
CA GLN A 224 24.62 -0.98 -22.11
C GLN A 224 26.06 -0.57 -21.78
N GLU A 225 27.06 -1.37 -22.19
CA GLU A 225 28.48 -1.10 -21.92
C GLU A 225 28.93 0.22 -22.58
N LYS A 226 28.68 0.36 -23.89
CA LYS A 226 28.98 1.62 -24.60
C LYS A 226 28.15 2.79 -24.08
N LYS A 227 26.92 2.54 -23.64
CA LYS A 227 26.06 3.56 -23.03
C LYS A 227 26.69 4.13 -21.76
N HIS A 228 27.32 3.31 -20.93
CA HIS A 228 28.07 3.76 -19.77
C HIS A 228 29.17 4.76 -20.17
N ASP A 229 30.00 4.40 -21.15
CA ASP A 229 31.09 5.25 -21.63
C ASP A 229 30.59 6.58 -22.20
N ILE A 230 29.48 6.56 -22.94
CA ILE A 230 28.85 7.75 -23.50
C ILE A 230 28.28 8.62 -22.37
N VAL A 231 27.61 8.04 -21.40
CA VAL A 231 27.09 8.78 -20.25
C VAL A 231 28.25 9.43 -19.47
N ASP A 232 29.34 8.73 -19.22
CA ASP A 232 30.50 9.30 -18.53
C ASP A 232 31.07 10.53 -19.21
N ARG A 233 31.04 10.55 -20.54
CA ARG A 233 31.57 11.68 -21.33
C ARG A 233 30.59 12.86 -21.43
N LEU A 234 29.30 12.60 -21.45
CA LEU A 234 28.28 13.62 -21.70
C LEU A 234 27.58 14.13 -20.44
N PHE A 235 27.49 13.28 -19.38
CA PHE A 235 26.77 13.61 -18.18
C PHE A 235 27.50 14.70 -17.38
N SER A 236 26.79 15.77 -17.08
CA SER A 236 27.21 16.81 -16.15
C SER A 236 26.02 17.38 -15.43
N GLU A 237 26.25 18.08 -14.32
CA GLU A 237 25.20 18.75 -13.57
C GLU A 237 24.34 19.67 -14.48
N GLN A 238 25.00 20.49 -15.29
CA GLN A 238 24.32 21.41 -16.24
C GLN A 238 23.42 20.65 -17.22
N ILE A 239 23.88 19.53 -17.76
CA ILE A 239 23.11 18.72 -18.71
C ILE A 239 21.95 18.03 -17.99
N ALA A 240 22.18 17.50 -16.78
CA ALA A 240 21.14 16.90 -15.98
C ALA A 240 20.03 17.91 -15.63
N GLU A 241 20.39 19.11 -15.17
CA GLU A 241 19.44 20.20 -14.90
C GLU A 241 18.68 20.63 -16.18
N ALA A 242 19.36 20.70 -17.31
CA ALA A 242 18.75 21.05 -18.60
C ALA A 242 17.76 19.98 -19.08
N LEU A 243 18.01 18.69 -18.83
CA LEU A 243 17.08 17.60 -19.10
C LEU A 243 15.87 17.67 -18.18
N GLY A 244 16.10 17.94 -16.93
CA GLY A 244 15.08 18.12 -15.91
C GLY A 244 14.55 16.83 -15.34
N LYS A 245 13.93 16.93 -14.16
CA LYS A 245 13.39 15.83 -13.37
C LYS A 245 12.44 14.92 -14.16
N GLY A 246 11.49 15.50 -14.90
CA GLY A 246 10.49 14.75 -15.65
C GLY A 246 11.08 13.83 -16.72
N PHE A 247 12.22 14.21 -17.32
CA PHE A 247 12.91 13.34 -18.26
C PHE A 247 13.43 12.06 -17.56
N PHE A 248 14.08 12.20 -16.41
CA PHE A 248 14.63 11.04 -15.71
C PHE A 248 13.54 10.14 -15.14
N GLU A 249 12.44 10.71 -14.66
CA GLU A 249 11.27 9.92 -14.22
C GLU A 249 10.71 9.08 -15.38
N ASN A 250 10.59 9.66 -16.59
CA ASN A 250 10.18 8.92 -17.79
C ASN A 250 11.22 7.87 -18.19
N TYR A 251 12.50 8.20 -18.14
CA TYR A 251 13.59 7.28 -18.46
C TYR A 251 13.51 6.02 -17.56
N PHE A 252 13.37 6.20 -16.26
CA PHE A 252 13.27 5.05 -15.34
C PHE A 252 12.05 4.18 -15.61
N GLY A 253 10.94 4.76 -16.05
CA GLY A 253 9.71 4.03 -16.34
C GLY A 253 9.65 3.40 -17.72
N GLU A 254 10.12 4.10 -18.74
CA GLU A 254 9.88 3.74 -20.15
C GLU A 254 11.09 3.13 -20.86
N SER A 255 12.32 3.36 -20.38
CA SER A 255 13.50 2.79 -21.05
C SER A 255 13.58 1.27 -20.86
N SER A 256 14.05 0.58 -21.90
CA SER A 256 14.33 -0.87 -21.87
C SER A 256 15.67 -1.22 -21.22
N ASP A 257 16.34 -0.27 -20.60
CA ASP A 257 17.64 -0.46 -19.96
C ASP A 257 17.55 -1.44 -18.79
N SER A 258 18.65 -2.15 -18.57
CA SER A 258 18.77 -3.03 -17.43
C SER A 258 18.73 -2.26 -16.12
N ILE A 259 18.46 -2.98 -15.04
CA ILE A 259 18.40 -2.39 -13.70
C ILE A 259 19.77 -1.81 -13.27
N GLU A 260 20.86 -2.44 -13.70
CA GLU A 260 22.23 -2.00 -13.45
C GLU A 260 22.48 -0.63 -14.10
N MET A 261 22.05 -0.47 -15.36
CA MET A 261 22.17 0.81 -16.06
C MET A 261 21.32 1.89 -15.40
N LYS A 262 20.10 1.57 -14.98
CA LYS A 262 19.24 2.51 -14.27
C LYS A 262 19.82 2.90 -12.92
N ALA A 263 20.34 1.94 -12.15
CA ALA A 263 21.04 2.22 -10.90
C ALA A 263 22.27 3.11 -11.12
N TYR A 264 23.04 2.86 -12.18
CA TYR A 264 24.15 3.71 -12.56
C TYR A 264 23.74 5.16 -12.85
N ILE A 265 22.63 5.38 -13.56
CA ILE A 265 22.11 6.73 -13.81
C ILE A 265 21.64 7.40 -12.51
N ILE A 266 21.04 6.64 -11.59
CA ILE A 266 20.69 7.13 -10.25
C ILE A 266 21.95 7.63 -9.51
N SER A 267 23.03 6.84 -9.52
CA SER A 267 24.31 7.23 -8.90
C SER A 267 24.92 8.47 -9.57
N LYS A 268 24.79 8.61 -10.90
CA LYS A 268 25.24 9.84 -11.60
C LYS A 268 24.43 11.07 -11.18
N LEU A 269 23.13 10.93 -11.00
CA LEU A 269 22.27 12.01 -10.46
C LEU A 269 22.69 12.41 -9.04
N ALA A 270 23.23 11.47 -8.25
CA ALA A 270 23.74 11.76 -6.92
C ALA A 270 24.89 12.80 -6.91
N SER A 271 25.65 12.86 -7.99
CA SER A 271 26.75 13.84 -8.15
C SER A 271 26.26 15.24 -8.55
N THR A 272 24.97 15.43 -8.77
CA THR A 272 24.36 16.70 -9.19
C THR A 272 23.45 17.26 -8.09
N ASN A 273 23.03 18.52 -8.25
CA ASN A 273 22.03 19.14 -7.37
C ASN A 273 20.60 18.75 -7.75
N MET A 274 20.41 17.99 -8.83
CA MET A 274 19.08 17.54 -9.25
C MET A 274 18.61 16.39 -8.37
N ARG A 275 17.46 16.58 -7.74
CA ARG A 275 16.83 15.56 -6.91
C ARG A 275 15.58 15.02 -7.61
N CYS A 276 15.62 13.76 -8.00
CA CYS A 276 14.41 13.01 -8.33
C CYS A 276 13.78 12.48 -7.06
N ASN A 277 12.46 12.32 -7.05
CA ASN A 277 11.78 11.73 -5.91
C ASN A 277 12.09 10.23 -5.84
N ALA A 278 12.68 9.78 -4.73
CA ALA A 278 13.09 8.39 -4.54
C ALA A 278 11.92 7.40 -4.70
N GLU A 279 10.74 7.75 -4.19
CA GLU A 279 9.53 6.93 -4.34
C GLU A 279 9.10 6.81 -5.81
N SER A 280 9.18 7.89 -6.58
CA SER A 280 8.86 7.88 -8.02
C SER A 280 9.84 6.99 -8.80
N ILE A 281 11.13 7.03 -8.47
CA ILE A 281 12.14 6.16 -9.08
C ILE A 281 11.85 4.70 -8.77
N VAL A 282 11.66 4.34 -7.50
CA VAL A 282 11.37 2.96 -7.09
C VAL A 282 10.10 2.43 -7.76
N LYS A 283 9.04 3.24 -7.84
CA LYS A 283 7.82 2.89 -8.58
C LYS A 283 8.10 2.60 -10.05
N ALA A 284 8.92 3.43 -10.69
CA ALA A 284 9.22 3.31 -12.11
C ALA A 284 10.04 2.05 -12.43
N VAL A 285 10.99 1.67 -11.56
CA VAL A 285 11.86 0.49 -11.78
C VAL A 285 11.35 -0.79 -11.10
N HIS A 286 10.22 -0.72 -10.40
CA HIS A 286 9.69 -1.81 -9.58
C HIS A 286 9.61 -3.17 -10.31
N SER A 287 9.15 -3.18 -11.56
CA SER A 287 9.02 -4.40 -12.35
C SER A 287 10.37 -5.11 -12.62
N GLN A 288 11.47 -4.39 -12.51
CA GLN A 288 12.84 -4.90 -12.69
C GLN A 288 13.51 -5.27 -11.38
N MET A 289 12.96 -4.83 -10.25
CA MET A 289 13.41 -5.20 -8.89
C MET A 289 12.90 -6.58 -8.51
N ASN A 290 13.19 -7.59 -9.33
CA ASN A 290 12.67 -8.95 -9.23
C ASN A 290 13.60 -9.92 -8.48
N SER A 291 14.67 -9.43 -7.89
CA SER A 291 15.58 -10.15 -7.02
C SER A 291 16.12 -9.23 -5.91
N TYR A 292 16.75 -9.85 -4.90
CA TYR A 292 17.44 -9.12 -3.84
C TYR A 292 18.57 -8.24 -4.39
N GLU A 293 19.38 -8.79 -5.29
CA GLU A 293 20.54 -8.11 -5.88
C GLU A 293 20.10 -6.88 -6.68
N ASN A 294 19.09 -7.02 -7.52
CA ASN A 294 18.53 -5.92 -8.31
C ASN A 294 17.94 -4.82 -7.42
N SER A 295 17.24 -5.20 -6.37
CA SER A 295 16.69 -4.25 -5.41
C SER A 295 17.79 -3.53 -4.64
N LYS A 296 18.81 -4.26 -4.22
CA LYS A 296 19.97 -3.72 -3.50
C LYS A 296 20.71 -2.66 -4.32
N LEU A 297 20.97 -2.93 -5.60
CA LEU A 297 21.60 -1.97 -6.52
C LEU A 297 20.85 -0.64 -6.57
N VAL A 298 19.53 -0.68 -6.69
CA VAL A 298 18.71 0.54 -6.75
C VAL A 298 18.78 1.32 -5.44
N PHE A 299 18.65 0.65 -4.31
CA PHE A 299 18.67 1.34 -3.01
C PHE A 299 20.04 1.89 -2.67
N GLU A 300 21.13 1.18 -2.95
CA GLU A 300 22.49 1.68 -2.79
C GLU A 300 22.72 2.94 -3.62
N ALA A 301 22.30 2.92 -4.89
CA ALA A 301 22.41 4.08 -5.77
C ALA A 301 21.57 5.28 -5.27
N LEU A 302 20.35 5.03 -4.78
CA LEU A 302 19.50 6.06 -4.20
C LEU A 302 20.14 6.71 -2.97
N TYR A 303 20.77 5.93 -2.08
CA TYR A 303 21.43 6.47 -0.89
C TYR A 303 22.68 7.30 -1.23
N GLU A 304 23.29 7.11 -2.37
CA GLU A 304 24.34 8.00 -2.87
C GLU A 304 23.80 9.40 -3.18
N THR A 305 22.50 9.53 -3.53
CA THR A 305 21.88 10.83 -3.85
C THR A 305 21.61 11.70 -2.63
N LYS A 306 22.04 11.30 -1.43
CA LYS A 306 21.82 12.03 -0.18
C LYS A 306 20.34 12.38 0.03
N ILE A 307 19.48 11.39 -0.13
CA ILE A 307 18.05 11.53 0.19
C ILE A 307 17.91 12.03 1.63
N SER A 308 16.98 12.94 1.86
CA SER A 308 16.67 13.44 3.20
C SER A 308 16.03 12.33 4.07
N ASP A 309 16.13 12.46 5.38
CA ASP A 309 15.48 11.54 6.31
C ASP A 309 13.97 11.43 6.04
N GLN A 310 13.33 12.53 5.68
CA GLN A 310 11.91 12.56 5.33
C GLN A 310 11.60 11.77 4.04
N GLU A 311 12.44 11.84 3.03
CA GLU A 311 12.30 11.06 1.79
C GLU A 311 12.56 9.58 2.06
N THR A 312 13.53 9.27 2.92
CA THR A 312 13.82 7.90 3.35
C THR A 312 12.64 7.30 4.12
N GLU A 313 12.03 8.05 5.02
CA GLU A 313 10.83 7.63 5.73
C GLU A 313 9.66 7.40 4.76
N ALA A 314 9.44 8.31 3.80
CA ALA A 314 8.40 8.16 2.79
C ALA A 314 8.63 6.93 1.91
N LEU A 315 9.87 6.67 1.51
CA LEU A 315 10.25 5.49 0.74
C LEU A 315 10.05 4.20 1.53
N LEU A 316 10.41 4.19 2.81
CA LEU A 316 10.18 3.06 3.70
C LEU A 316 8.69 2.77 3.85
N VAL A 317 7.89 3.81 4.08
CA VAL A 317 6.42 3.68 4.13
C VAL A 317 5.89 3.11 2.82
N PHE A 318 6.38 3.60 1.69
CA PHE A 318 5.99 3.07 0.38
C PHE A 318 6.35 1.58 0.23
N CYS A 319 7.58 1.19 0.54
CA CYS A 319 8.01 -0.21 0.46
C CYS A 319 7.19 -1.12 1.38
N LEU A 320 6.88 -0.68 2.60
CA LEU A 320 6.10 -1.45 3.57
C LEU A 320 4.60 -1.54 3.23
N MET A 321 4.04 -0.52 2.61
CA MET A 321 2.61 -0.45 2.33
C MET A 321 2.22 -0.97 0.94
N VAL A 322 3.05 -0.75 -0.06
CA VAL A 322 2.73 -1.00 -1.48
C VAL A 322 3.52 -2.18 -2.02
N ASN A 323 4.83 -2.18 -1.80
CA ASN A 323 5.73 -3.19 -2.33
C ASN A 323 6.06 -4.23 -1.25
N LYS A 324 5.16 -5.15 -1.02
CA LYS A 324 5.25 -6.12 0.09
C LYS A 324 6.11 -7.35 -0.24
N GLU A 325 7.04 -7.25 -1.17
CA GLU A 325 7.93 -8.35 -1.54
C GLU A 325 9.12 -8.44 -0.58
N TYR A 326 9.34 -9.63 -0.03
CA TYR A 326 10.37 -9.87 0.99
C TYR A 326 11.76 -9.40 0.57
N PHE A 327 12.20 -9.78 -0.64
CA PHE A 327 13.54 -9.45 -1.10
C PHE A 327 13.76 -7.94 -1.32
N VAL A 328 12.71 -7.21 -1.72
CA VAL A 328 12.77 -5.74 -1.85
C VAL A 328 12.90 -5.08 -0.48
N LEU A 329 12.07 -5.50 0.47
CA LEU A 329 12.10 -4.98 1.84
C LEU A 329 13.44 -5.27 2.52
N LYS A 330 13.96 -6.51 2.36
CA LYS A 330 15.25 -6.91 2.88
C LYS A 330 16.38 -6.07 2.29
N ALA A 331 16.44 -5.93 0.98
CA ALA A 331 17.45 -5.12 0.30
C ALA A 331 17.43 -3.66 0.75
N PHE A 332 16.24 -3.12 0.95
CA PHE A 332 16.06 -1.75 1.43
C PHE A 332 16.60 -1.57 2.86
N LEU A 333 16.22 -2.46 3.78
CA LEU A 333 16.67 -2.41 5.16
C LEU A 333 18.18 -2.66 5.30
N ASP A 334 18.74 -3.52 4.45
CA ASP A 334 20.19 -3.75 4.39
C ASP A 334 20.93 -2.50 3.92
N ALA A 335 20.45 -1.84 2.86
CA ALA A 335 21.03 -0.60 2.37
C ALA A 335 20.97 0.53 3.42
N LEU A 336 19.88 0.63 4.17
CA LEU A 336 19.76 1.55 5.31
C LEU A 336 20.81 1.29 6.38
N SER A 337 20.97 0.02 6.76
CA SER A 337 21.92 -0.38 7.81
C SER A 337 23.37 -0.14 7.38
N GLU A 338 23.72 -0.48 6.14
CA GLU A 338 25.09 -0.30 5.60
C GLU A 338 25.49 1.18 5.51
N LYS A 339 24.55 2.05 5.20
CA LYS A 339 24.80 3.50 5.10
C LYS A 339 24.66 4.24 6.44
N SER A 340 24.33 3.54 7.53
CA SER A 340 24.10 4.12 8.87
C SER A 340 23.08 5.25 8.84
N VAL A 341 22.05 5.12 8.02
CA VAL A 341 20.99 6.11 7.89
C VAL A 341 20.05 5.98 9.08
N PHE A 342 19.85 7.07 9.78
CA PHE A 342 18.95 7.14 10.92
C PHE A 342 17.52 7.38 10.45
N VAL A 343 16.62 6.45 10.70
CA VAL A 343 15.20 6.57 10.32
C VAL A 343 14.34 6.37 11.54
N GLN A 344 13.44 7.30 11.78
CA GLN A 344 12.40 7.15 12.77
C GLN A 344 11.18 6.47 12.13
N LEU A 345 10.89 5.23 12.57
CA LEU A 345 9.77 4.47 12.03
C LEU A 345 8.44 4.87 12.66
N SER A 346 7.47 5.19 11.81
CA SER A 346 6.10 5.42 12.26
C SER A 346 5.36 4.10 12.51
N SER A 347 4.50 4.08 13.53
CA SER A 347 3.64 2.92 13.82
C SER A 347 2.78 2.52 12.62
N ARG A 348 2.34 3.48 11.81
CA ARG A 348 1.51 3.23 10.63
C ARG A 348 2.20 2.36 9.58
N ALA A 349 3.48 2.61 9.32
CA ALA A 349 4.25 1.83 8.36
C ALA A 349 4.42 0.38 8.82
N VAL A 350 4.79 0.19 10.09
CA VAL A 350 4.97 -1.15 10.68
C VAL A 350 3.65 -1.93 10.73
N ILE A 351 2.56 -1.27 11.12
CA ILE A 351 1.23 -1.89 11.14
C ILE A 351 0.79 -2.34 9.75
N SER A 352 0.98 -1.49 8.73
CA SER A 352 0.65 -1.86 7.35
C SER A 352 1.45 -3.05 6.83
N PHE A 353 2.71 -3.15 7.24
CA PHE A 353 3.54 -4.30 6.94
C PHE A 353 3.02 -5.57 7.65
N LEU A 354 2.70 -5.48 8.93
CA LEU A 354 2.17 -6.59 9.71
C LEU A 354 0.88 -7.17 9.14
N ASP A 355 0.05 -6.34 8.52
CA ASP A 355 -1.18 -6.76 7.85
C ASP A 355 -0.96 -7.46 6.50
N SER A 356 0.28 -7.51 6.04
CA SER A 356 0.57 -8.17 4.76
C SER A 356 0.42 -9.69 4.89
N SER A 357 -0.46 -10.25 4.06
CA SER A 357 -0.67 -11.70 3.96
C SER A 357 0.28 -12.39 2.97
N SER A 358 1.10 -11.63 2.23
CA SER A 358 1.95 -12.16 1.15
C SER A 358 3.27 -12.76 1.62
N LEU A 359 3.65 -12.53 2.89
CA LEU A 359 4.91 -12.99 3.47
C LEU A 359 4.72 -14.22 4.35
N THR A 360 5.69 -15.14 4.29
CA THR A 360 5.76 -16.26 5.23
C THR A 360 6.13 -15.76 6.63
N GLY A 361 5.85 -16.57 7.65
CA GLY A 361 6.17 -16.21 9.03
C GLY A 361 7.64 -15.90 9.28
N ASN A 362 8.56 -16.66 8.65
CA ASN A 362 9.98 -16.43 8.78
C ASN A 362 10.44 -15.13 8.12
N GLU A 363 9.91 -14.83 6.93
CA GLU A 363 10.19 -13.56 6.23
C GLU A 363 9.68 -12.36 7.02
N LYS A 364 8.45 -12.46 7.53
CA LYS A 364 7.87 -11.42 8.39
C LYS A 364 8.71 -11.18 9.64
N ARG A 365 9.14 -12.26 10.29
CA ARG A 365 9.99 -12.19 11.47
C ARG A 365 11.32 -11.48 11.19
N GLU A 366 12.02 -11.89 10.12
CA GLU A 366 13.32 -11.29 9.76
C GLU A 366 13.19 -9.79 9.47
N ILE A 367 12.18 -9.38 8.74
CA ILE A 367 11.93 -7.96 8.43
C ILE A 367 11.62 -7.18 9.70
N ILE A 368 10.79 -7.72 10.59
CA ILE A 368 10.44 -7.05 11.85
C ILE A 368 11.65 -6.90 12.76
N GLU A 369 12.47 -7.93 12.92
CA GLU A 369 13.71 -7.88 13.71
C GLU A 369 14.61 -6.74 13.22
N ARG A 370 14.75 -6.59 11.90
CA ARG A 370 15.53 -5.49 11.31
C ARG A 370 14.89 -4.11 11.52
N MET A 371 13.56 -4.03 11.38
CA MET A 371 12.83 -2.77 11.61
C MET A 371 12.96 -2.27 13.05
N PHE A 372 13.00 -3.17 14.02
CA PHE A 372 13.21 -2.82 15.43
C PHE A 372 14.67 -2.47 15.76
N GLY A 373 15.61 -2.74 14.86
CA GLY A 373 16.95 -2.17 14.90
C GLY A 373 17.02 -0.67 14.66
N PHE A 374 15.94 -0.06 14.11
CA PHE A 374 15.80 1.39 13.97
C PHE A 374 15.08 2.00 15.19
N GLU A 375 15.14 3.32 15.32
CA GLU A 375 14.49 3.98 16.44
C GLU A 375 12.97 4.01 16.24
N ILE A 376 12.24 3.36 17.14
CA ILE A 376 10.78 3.42 17.22
C ILE A 376 10.44 3.97 18.60
N ASP A 377 9.70 5.06 18.66
CA ASP A 377 9.31 5.64 19.94
C ASP A 377 8.36 4.72 20.73
N ALA A 378 8.38 4.82 22.06
CA ALA A 378 7.65 3.93 22.96
C ALA A 378 6.12 3.94 22.69
N LYS A 379 5.55 5.09 22.28
CA LYS A 379 4.12 5.21 21.97
C LYS A 379 3.79 4.48 20.68
N SER A 380 4.66 4.60 19.67
CA SER A 380 4.51 3.86 18.41
C SER A 380 4.65 2.36 18.61
N LYS A 381 5.57 1.91 19.45
CA LYS A 381 5.72 0.49 19.82
C LYS A 381 4.46 -0.05 20.50
N ASP A 382 3.89 0.66 21.46
CA ASP A 382 2.63 0.26 22.10
C ASP A 382 1.48 0.19 21.09
N ALA A 383 1.39 1.13 20.16
CA ALA A 383 0.39 1.11 19.10
C ALA A 383 0.54 -0.11 18.16
N ILE A 384 1.78 -0.48 17.81
CA ILE A 384 2.09 -1.65 17.00
C ILE A 384 1.66 -2.93 17.71
N TYR A 385 2.04 -3.09 18.98
CA TYR A 385 1.65 -4.26 19.78
C TYR A 385 0.14 -4.38 19.92
N ASN A 386 -0.52 -3.25 20.26
CA ASN A 386 -1.97 -3.22 20.42
C ASN A 386 -2.68 -3.65 19.12
N TYR A 387 -2.23 -3.12 17.99
CA TYR A 387 -2.79 -3.46 16.71
C TYR A 387 -2.56 -4.94 16.37
N TYR A 388 -1.34 -5.42 16.48
CA TYR A 388 -1.00 -6.79 16.11
C TYR A 388 -1.73 -7.82 16.97
N LEU A 389 -1.77 -7.62 18.28
CA LEU A 389 -2.48 -8.51 19.18
C LEU A 389 -4.00 -8.53 18.96
N ASN A 390 -4.60 -7.40 18.62
CA ASN A 390 -6.05 -7.29 18.56
C ASN A 390 -6.67 -7.47 17.16
N ASN A 391 -5.92 -7.18 16.10
CA ASN A 391 -6.47 -7.10 14.74
C ASN A 391 -5.85 -8.06 13.73
N ASN A 392 -4.61 -8.50 13.93
CA ASN A 392 -3.90 -9.30 12.94
C ASN A 392 -4.49 -10.71 12.80
N CYS A 393 -4.49 -11.22 11.57
CA CYS A 393 -5.07 -12.51 11.19
C CYS A 393 -4.01 -13.56 10.78
N ASP A 394 -2.73 -13.36 11.13
CA ASP A 394 -1.68 -14.33 10.84
C ASP A 394 -1.97 -15.69 11.48
N GLU A 395 -1.47 -16.76 10.85
CA GLU A 395 -1.58 -18.11 11.36
C GLU A 395 -0.87 -18.26 12.72
N LYS A 396 -1.29 -19.28 13.46
CA LYS A 396 -0.88 -19.55 14.85
C LYS A 396 0.61 -19.43 15.12
N ASP A 397 1.40 -20.18 14.37
CA ASP A 397 2.85 -20.28 14.64
C ASP A 397 3.57 -18.99 14.28
N VAL A 398 3.15 -18.37 13.17
CA VAL A 398 3.65 -17.05 12.74
C VAL A 398 3.36 -16.01 13.80
N ARG A 399 2.13 -15.97 14.29
CA ARG A 399 1.68 -14.99 15.26
C ARG A 399 2.45 -15.10 16.59
N LEU A 400 2.69 -16.31 17.06
CA LEU A 400 3.44 -16.54 18.28
C LEU A 400 4.91 -16.07 18.14
N GLU A 401 5.56 -16.37 17.01
CA GLU A 401 6.94 -15.94 16.76
C GLU A 401 7.05 -14.42 16.63
N ILE A 402 6.14 -13.78 15.91
CA ILE A 402 6.12 -12.31 15.79
C ILE A 402 5.92 -11.65 17.16
N ILE A 403 5.00 -12.17 17.98
CA ILE A 403 4.78 -11.66 19.34
C ILE A 403 6.03 -11.81 20.19
N LYS A 404 6.76 -12.92 20.08
CA LYS A 404 8.04 -13.10 20.78
C LYS A 404 9.04 -12.02 20.38
N VAL A 405 9.20 -11.75 19.07
CA VAL A 405 10.11 -10.70 18.60
C VAL A 405 9.69 -9.35 19.15
N LEU A 406 8.40 -9.00 19.01
CA LEU A 406 7.89 -7.74 19.53
C LEU A 406 8.14 -7.56 21.03
N LEU A 407 8.12 -8.65 21.81
CA LEU A 407 8.36 -8.62 23.26
C LEU A 407 9.83 -8.54 23.65
N THR A 408 10.74 -9.14 22.86
CA THR A 408 12.18 -9.14 23.17
C THR A 408 12.83 -7.78 22.95
N GLU A 409 12.25 -6.93 22.11
CA GLU A 409 12.74 -5.59 21.78
C GLU A 409 12.47 -4.51 22.87
N GLY A 410 12.22 -4.96 24.09
CA GLY A 410 12.36 -4.13 25.30
C GLY A 410 11.28 -3.08 25.54
N CYS A 411 10.12 -3.15 24.86
CA CYS A 411 9.01 -2.26 25.16
C CYS A 411 7.95 -2.95 25.99
N PRO A 412 7.54 -2.36 27.12
CA PRO A 412 6.43 -2.88 27.89
C PRO A 412 5.15 -2.78 27.07
N ILE A 413 4.47 -3.92 26.89
CA ILE A 413 3.10 -3.88 26.38
C ILE A 413 2.24 -3.15 27.40
N SER A 414 1.40 -2.23 26.95
CA SER A 414 0.50 -1.54 27.86
C SER A 414 -0.52 -2.51 28.46
N ASN A 415 -0.91 -2.24 29.69
CA ASN A 415 -1.94 -3.03 30.37
C ASN A 415 -3.27 -3.00 29.59
N GLY A 416 -3.57 -1.88 28.93
CA GLY A 416 -4.75 -1.73 28.07
C GLY A 416 -4.70 -2.66 26.86
N THR A 417 -3.53 -2.83 26.23
CA THR A 417 -3.32 -3.77 25.11
C THR A 417 -3.57 -5.20 25.53
N VAL A 418 -3.00 -5.63 26.67
CA VAL A 418 -3.22 -7.01 27.20
C VAL A 418 -4.67 -7.25 27.53
N LYS A 419 -5.34 -6.31 28.20
CA LYS A 419 -6.76 -6.42 28.52
C LYS A 419 -7.63 -6.54 27.27
N ASN A 420 -7.41 -5.67 26.28
CA ASN A 420 -8.15 -5.73 25.01
C ASN A 420 -7.96 -7.07 24.31
N TYR A 421 -6.73 -7.56 24.26
CA TYR A 421 -6.42 -8.85 23.66
C TYR A 421 -7.17 -10.00 24.36
N VAL A 422 -7.06 -10.07 25.68
CA VAL A 422 -7.66 -11.17 26.47
C VAL A 422 -9.19 -11.13 26.40
N VAL A 423 -9.78 -9.96 26.55
CA VAL A 423 -11.24 -9.80 26.74
C VAL A 423 -12.00 -9.73 25.40
N LYS A 424 -11.42 -9.11 24.36
CA LYS A 424 -12.15 -8.77 23.13
C LYS A 424 -11.77 -9.61 21.91
N THR A 425 -10.60 -10.27 21.91
CA THR A 425 -10.13 -11.02 20.74
C THR A 425 -10.59 -12.46 20.81
N SER A 426 -11.47 -12.86 19.89
CA SER A 426 -11.96 -14.25 19.78
C SER A 426 -11.19 -15.10 18.75
N LYS A 427 -10.24 -14.51 18.01
CA LYS A 427 -9.62 -15.16 16.85
C LYS A 427 -8.49 -16.13 17.17
N ASP A 428 -7.98 -16.15 18.39
CA ASP A 428 -6.77 -16.90 18.75
C ASP A 428 -7.04 -18.02 19.75
N GLU A 429 -8.17 -18.68 19.62
CA GLU A 429 -8.64 -19.62 20.63
C GLU A 429 -7.58 -20.61 21.10
N GLU A 430 -6.84 -21.24 20.17
CA GLU A 430 -5.80 -22.19 20.54
C GLU A 430 -4.51 -21.53 21.03
N ASN A 431 -4.24 -20.29 20.64
CA ASN A 431 -2.97 -19.59 20.91
C ASN A 431 -3.01 -18.65 22.09
N LYS A 432 -4.20 -18.20 22.47
CA LYS A 432 -4.36 -17.18 23.50
C LYS A 432 -3.60 -17.54 24.78
N LEU A 433 -3.64 -18.81 25.17
CA LEU A 433 -2.92 -19.31 26.32
C LEU A 433 -1.39 -19.24 26.12
N ALA A 434 -0.88 -19.67 24.95
CA ALA A 434 0.54 -19.62 24.64
C ALA A 434 1.06 -18.17 24.55
N ILE A 435 0.27 -17.29 23.95
CA ILE A 435 0.57 -15.86 23.85
C ILE A 435 0.58 -15.20 25.23
N LEU A 436 -0.41 -15.51 26.11
CA LEU A 436 -0.43 -15.02 27.48
C LEU A 436 0.78 -15.50 28.29
N ASN A 437 1.15 -16.76 28.14
CA ASN A 437 2.37 -17.29 28.77
C ASN A 437 3.61 -16.48 28.35
N THR A 438 3.73 -16.17 27.06
CA THR A 438 4.85 -15.38 26.54
C THR A 438 4.82 -13.96 27.08
N ILE A 439 3.65 -13.31 27.09
CA ILE A 439 3.46 -11.96 27.63
C ILE A 439 3.83 -11.91 29.13
N PHE A 440 3.38 -12.88 29.93
CA PHE A 440 3.67 -12.89 31.37
C PHE A 440 5.10 -13.30 31.71
N ALA A 441 5.78 -14.04 30.81
CA ALA A 441 7.18 -14.36 30.95
C ALA A 441 8.10 -13.11 30.84
N THR A 442 7.65 -12.05 30.20
CA THR A 442 8.40 -10.78 30.08
C THR A 442 8.38 -9.92 31.36
N GLY A 443 7.72 -10.37 32.42
CA GLY A 443 7.70 -9.64 33.70
C GLY A 443 6.71 -8.48 33.78
N ILE A 444 5.63 -8.51 33.00
CA ILE A 444 4.53 -7.52 33.11
C ILE A 444 4.05 -7.43 34.56
N ASN A 445 3.92 -6.22 35.04
CA ASN A 445 3.45 -5.98 36.40
C ASN A 445 1.97 -6.34 36.53
N LYS A 446 1.70 -7.51 37.10
CA LYS A 446 0.35 -8.06 37.31
C LYS A 446 -0.57 -7.15 38.15
N THR A 447 0.01 -6.29 38.98
CA THR A 447 -0.75 -5.35 39.82
C THR A 447 -1.61 -4.40 38.99
N TYR A 448 -1.12 -3.96 37.85
CA TYR A 448 -1.85 -3.07 36.94
C TYR A 448 -2.90 -3.78 36.08
N LEU A 449 -2.92 -5.11 36.12
CA LEU A 449 -3.92 -5.97 35.45
C LEU A 449 -4.94 -6.55 36.43
N GLY A 450 -5.05 -5.98 37.64
CA GLY A 450 -5.85 -6.56 38.74
C GLY A 450 -7.28 -6.86 38.39
N ASP A 451 -7.92 -6.13 37.51
CA ASP A 451 -9.28 -6.31 37.01
C ASP A 451 -9.41 -7.21 35.77
N LEU A 452 -8.27 -7.68 35.18
CA LEU A 452 -8.27 -8.49 33.95
C LEU A 452 -9.17 -9.74 34.10
N LEU A 453 -9.02 -10.49 35.18
CA LEU A 453 -9.81 -11.67 35.40
C LEU A 453 -11.31 -11.35 35.56
N SER A 454 -11.61 -10.22 36.21
CA SER A 454 -12.98 -9.74 36.39
C SER A 454 -13.65 -9.45 35.02
N GLU A 455 -13.01 -8.71 34.19
CA GLU A 455 -13.48 -8.35 32.83
C GLU A 455 -13.60 -9.62 31.97
N TYR A 456 -12.61 -10.50 32.04
CA TYR A 456 -12.61 -11.73 31.25
C TYR A 456 -13.74 -12.70 31.59
N LEU A 457 -13.99 -12.92 32.89
CA LEU A 457 -15.07 -13.78 33.34
C LEU A 457 -16.46 -13.29 32.90
N MET A 458 -16.63 -11.96 32.78
CA MET A 458 -17.87 -11.33 32.32
C MET A 458 -17.96 -11.21 30.80
N SER A 459 -16.90 -11.50 30.09
CA SER A 459 -16.88 -11.44 28.60
C SER A 459 -17.52 -12.68 28.00
N SER A 460 -17.98 -12.58 26.76
CA SER A 460 -18.55 -13.67 25.96
C SER A 460 -17.79 -13.97 24.68
N CYS A 461 -16.57 -13.47 24.54
CA CYS A 461 -15.83 -13.50 23.25
C CYS A 461 -15.23 -14.87 22.90
N ASP A 462 -14.92 -15.70 23.89
CA ASP A 462 -14.29 -17.02 23.70
C ASP A 462 -15.28 -18.17 23.85
N THR A 463 -14.96 -19.32 23.25
CA THR A 463 -15.70 -20.57 23.50
C THR A 463 -15.54 -20.99 24.95
N LYS A 464 -16.45 -21.87 25.43
CA LYS A 464 -16.47 -22.35 26.81
C LYS A 464 -15.11 -22.94 27.22
N GLU A 465 -14.57 -23.83 26.40
CA GLU A 465 -13.35 -24.59 26.68
C GLU A 465 -12.15 -23.65 26.88
N ILE A 466 -12.06 -22.64 26.02
CA ILE A 466 -10.98 -21.63 26.07
C ILE A 466 -11.18 -20.71 27.26
N LYS A 467 -12.40 -20.26 27.47
CA LYS A 467 -12.73 -19.42 28.63
C LYS A 467 -12.39 -20.13 29.96
N ASP A 468 -12.65 -21.41 30.05
CA ASP A 468 -12.29 -22.22 31.21
C ASP A 468 -10.76 -22.29 31.37
N SER A 469 -10.03 -22.63 30.31
CA SER A 469 -8.57 -22.74 30.33
C SER A 469 -7.87 -21.43 30.67
N ILE A 470 -8.29 -20.31 30.06
CA ILE A 470 -7.69 -19.01 30.34
C ILE A 470 -8.06 -18.48 31.71
N SER A 471 -9.30 -18.66 32.14
CA SER A 471 -9.71 -18.30 33.51
C SER A 471 -8.91 -19.07 34.56
N GLU A 472 -8.72 -20.38 34.36
CA GLU A 472 -7.85 -21.18 35.19
C GLU A 472 -6.41 -20.71 35.22
N TYR A 473 -5.88 -20.43 34.05
CA TYR A 473 -4.52 -19.87 33.90
C TYR A 473 -4.35 -18.54 34.66
N LEU A 474 -5.30 -17.62 34.52
CA LEU A 474 -5.26 -16.34 35.23
C LEU A 474 -5.38 -16.55 36.76
N ILE A 475 -6.29 -17.41 37.20
CA ILE A 475 -6.46 -17.76 38.64
C ILE A 475 -5.17 -18.35 39.21
N ASN A 476 -4.55 -19.30 38.50
CA ASN A 476 -3.28 -19.94 38.89
C ASN A 476 -2.11 -18.97 38.93
N ASN A 477 -2.16 -17.91 38.10
CA ASN A 477 -1.18 -16.82 38.11
C ASN A 477 -1.45 -15.75 39.17
N GLY A 478 -2.40 -15.99 40.09
CA GLY A 478 -2.67 -15.16 41.25
C GLY A 478 -3.59 -13.98 41.02
N PHE A 479 -4.27 -13.91 39.87
CA PHE A 479 -5.33 -12.92 39.68
C PHE A 479 -6.52 -13.18 40.55
N LYS A 480 -7.05 -12.12 41.14
CA LYS A 480 -8.19 -12.18 42.07
C LYS A 480 -9.33 -11.33 41.53
N ILE A 481 -10.53 -11.65 41.96
CA ILE A 481 -11.70 -10.80 41.75
C ILE A 481 -12.23 -10.32 43.10
N ASP A 482 -12.82 -9.14 43.11
CA ASP A 482 -13.52 -8.69 44.33
C ASP A 482 -14.84 -9.43 44.53
N SER A 483 -15.38 -9.28 45.70
CA SER A 483 -16.60 -9.97 46.11
C SER A 483 -17.84 -9.52 45.33
N ASN A 484 -17.87 -8.28 44.79
CA ASN A 484 -18.99 -7.83 43.97
C ASN A 484 -18.94 -8.48 42.58
N VAL A 485 -17.76 -8.51 41.97
CA VAL A 485 -17.54 -9.18 40.68
C VAL A 485 -17.82 -10.67 40.78
N PHE A 486 -17.40 -11.30 41.91
CA PHE A 486 -17.75 -12.70 42.16
C PHE A 486 -19.26 -12.91 42.17
N THR A 487 -20.00 -12.09 42.92
CA THR A 487 -21.45 -12.14 42.96
C THR A 487 -22.09 -11.96 41.58
N GLN A 488 -21.63 -10.98 40.81
CA GLN A 488 -22.08 -10.72 39.43
C GLN A 488 -21.78 -11.90 38.52
N TYR A 489 -20.57 -12.47 38.61
CA TYR A 489 -20.17 -13.62 37.82
C TYR A 489 -21.10 -14.82 38.07
N ILE A 490 -21.34 -15.16 39.34
CA ILE A 490 -22.21 -16.27 39.71
C ILE A 490 -23.65 -16.05 39.20
N SER A 491 -24.18 -14.84 39.32
CA SER A 491 -25.56 -14.55 38.95
C SER A 491 -25.81 -14.28 37.49
N ASN A 492 -24.90 -13.60 36.79
CA ASN A 492 -25.16 -13.03 35.47
C ASN A 492 -24.34 -13.65 34.33
N SER A 493 -23.26 -14.40 34.60
CA SER A 493 -22.48 -15.00 33.51
C SER A 493 -23.27 -16.08 32.76
N SER A 494 -22.95 -16.25 31.47
CA SER A 494 -23.52 -17.29 30.63
C SER A 494 -22.84 -18.68 30.81
N ASP A 495 -21.85 -18.78 31.69
CA ASP A 495 -21.16 -20.04 31.99
C ASP A 495 -22.11 -21.10 32.51
N THR A 496 -21.81 -22.36 32.20
CA THR A 496 -22.60 -23.47 32.73
C THR A 496 -22.43 -23.61 34.25
N SER A 497 -23.37 -24.26 34.91
CA SER A 497 -23.29 -24.50 36.36
C SER A 497 -22.02 -25.23 36.78
N GLU A 498 -21.53 -26.19 35.97
CA GLU A 498 -20.29 -26.93 36.21
C GLU A 498 -19.07 -26.02 36.16
N SER A 499 -18.94 -25.19 35.10
CA SER A 499 -17.86 -24.20 34.96
C SER A 499 -17.89 -23.18 36.11
N LYS A 500 -19.08 -22.72 36.52
CA LYS A 500 -19.26 -21.84 37.69
C LYS A 500 -18.79 -22.47 38.98
N ILE A 501 -19.12 -23.74 39.21
CA ILE A 501 -18.72 -24.50 40.39
C ILE A 501 -17.20 -24.59 40.49
N ASP A 502 -16.54 -25.00 39.40
CA ASP A 502 -15.08 -25.18 39.38
C ASP A 502 -14.37 -23.87 39.60
N LYS A 503 -14.78 -22.83 38.89
CA LYS A 503 -14.21 -21.48 39.04
C LYS A 503 -14.48 -20.89 40.42
N ALA A 504 -15.69 -21.08 40.98
CA ALA A 504 -16.00 -20.61 42.32
C ALA A 504 -15.11 -21.27 43.38
N LYS A 505 -14.89 -22.59 43.31
CA LYS A 505 -13.99 -23.29 44.21
C LYS A 505 -12.56 -22.71 44.13
N LYS A 506 -12.01 -22.56 42.92
CA LYS A 506 -10.64 -22.03 42.70
C LYS A 506 -10.51 -20.57 43.18
N LEU A 507 -11.51 -19.73 42.87
CA LEU A 507 -11.50 -18.35 43.29
C LEU A 507 -11.55 -18.18 44.80
N ILE A 508 -12.39 -18.95 45.48
CA ILE A 508 -12.46 -18.96 46.93
C ILE A 508 -11.15 -19.48 47.57
N GLN A 509 -10.57 -20.55 47.00
CA GLN A 509 -9.26 -21.05 47.43
C GLN A 509 -8.16 -20.01 47.31
N ASN A 510 -8.22 -19.17 46.26
CA ASN A 510 -7.30 -18.04 46.04
C ASN A 510 -7.64 -16.80 46.89
N GLY A 511 -8.59 -16.90 47.82
CA GLY A 511 -8.89 -15.85 48.77
C GLY A 511 -9.96 -14.84 48.36
N THR A 512 -10.74 -15.13 47.32
CA THR A 512 -11.93 -14.32 46.97
C THR A 512 -12.97 -14.48 48.08
N GLN A 513 -13.44 -13.36 48.62
CA GLN A 513 -14.46 -13.36 49.68
C GLN A 513 -15.86 -13.48 49.07
N VAL A 514 -16.65 -14.39 49.63
CA VAL A 514 -18.07 -14.54 49.26
C VAL A 514 -18.90 -13.61 50.13
N LYS A 515 -19.60 -12.66 49.49
CA LYS A 515 -20.53 -11.77 50.18
C LYS A 515 -21.75 -12.51 50.72
N SER A 516 -22.33 -11.97 51.81
CA SER A 516 -23.54 -12.55 52.41
C SER A 516 -24.77 -12.52 51.49
N ASP A 517 -24.81 -11.59 50.52
CA ASP A 517 -25.87 -11.44 49.51
C ASP A 517 -25.61 -12.24 48.21
N CYS A 518 -24.47 -12.93 48.11
CA CYS A 518 -24.11 -13.68 46.90
C CYS A 518 -25.08 -14.81 46.61
N LEU A 519 -25.46 -15.58 47.64
CA LEU A 519 -26.43 -16.67 47.51
C LEU A 519 -27.81 -16.12 47.11
N GLU A 520 -28.24 -15.00 47.64
CA GLU A 520 -29.47 -14.34 47.24
C GLU A 520 -29.47 -13.97 45.76
N SER A 521 -28.40 -13.30 45.28
CA SER A 521 -28.23 -12.91 43.88
C SER A 521 -28.25 -14.13 42.95
N TYR A 522 -27.63 -15.24 43.35
CA TYR A 522 -27.67 -16.49 42.61
C TYR A 522 -29.10 -17.03 42.50
N ILE A 523 -29.82 -17.14 43.62
CA ILE A 523 -31.21 -17.64 43.63
C ILE A 523 -32.12 -16.76 42.76
N LEU A 524 -31.98 -15.44 42.83
CA LEU A 524 -32.77 -14.51 42.00
C LEU A 524 -32.49 -14.66 40.50
N SER A 525 -31.39 -15.26 40.14
CA SER A 525 -31.00 -15.52 38.74
C SER A 525 -31.46 -16.87 38.21
N VAL A 526 -31.89 -17.79 39.09
CA VAL A 526 -32.44 -19.11 38.71
C VAL A 526 -33.71 -18.92 37.85
N GLY A 527 -33.85 -19.73 36.80
CA GLY A 527 -34.93 -19.62 35.83
C GLY A 527 -34.75 -18.48 34.81
N LYS A 528 -33.71 -17.65 34.93
CA LYS A 528 -33.34 -16.59 33.94
C LYS A 528 -32.03 -16.92 33.26
N THR A 529 -30.93 -16.79 33.99
CA THR A 529 -29.56 -17.02 33.52
C THR A 529 -28.93 -18.28 34.09
N ASN A 530 -29.48 -18.82 35.16
CA ASN A 530 -28.96 -19.98 35.82
C ASN A 530 -30.03 -21.09 35.96
N VAL A 531 -29.53 -22.32 36.06
CA VAL A 531 -30.27 -23.47 36.57
C VAL A 531 -29.77 -23.72 37.99
N PHE A 532 -30.70 -24.10 38.91
CA PHE A 532 -30.32 -24.39 40.30
C PHE A 532 -29.32 -25.54 40.35
N SER A 533 -28.24 -25.36 41.10
CA SER A 533 -27.24 -26.38 41.39
C SER A 533 -27.04 -26.50 42.87
N GLU A 534 -27.27 -27.69 43.41
CA GLU A 534 -27.08 -28.02 44.83
C GLU A 534 -25.63 -27.77 45.26
N GLU A 535 -24.67 -28.14 44.40
CA GLU A 535 -23.25 -27.97 44.71
C GLU A 535 -22.86 -26.49 44.80
N LEU A 536 -23.33 -25.66 43.89
CA LEU A 536 -23.10 -24.22 43.94
C LEU A 536 -23.77 -23.58 45.13
N PHE A 537 -25.01 -24.00 45.46
CA PHE A 537 -25.70 -23.60 46.68
C PHE A 537 -24.88 -23.95 47.93
N ASN A 538 -24.35 -25.17 48.01
CA ASN A 538 -23.53 -25.62 49.13
C ASN A 538 -22.22 -24.81 49.27
N ILE A 539 -21.58 -24.44 48.14
CA ILE A 539 -20.38 -23.60 48.15
C ILE A 539 -20.71 -22.22 48.71
N LEU A 540 -21.75 -21.57 48.19
CA LEU A 540 -22.11 -20.19 48.54
C LEU A 540 -22.67 -20.09 49.97
N SER A 541 -23.34 -21.14 50.46
CA SER A 541 -23.93 -21.20 51.80
C SER A 541 -23.01 -21.69 52.92
N LYS A 542 -21.69 -21.90 52.65
CA LYS A 542 -20.70 -22.25 53.69
C LYS A 542 -20.44 -21.11 54.66
N ASN A 543 -20.54 -19.88 54.21
CA ASN A 543 -20.41 -18.71 55.08
C ASN A 543 -21.79 -18.19 55.50
N THR A 544 -21.83 -17.28 56.48
CA THR A 544 -23.06 -16.59 56.82
C THR A 544 -23.62 -15.87 55.62
N PHE A 545 -24.85 -16.15 55.28
CA PHE A 545 -25.54 -15.51 54.15
C PHE A 545 -26.85 -14.89 54.65
N THR A 546 -27.30 -13.89 53.94
CA THR A 546 -28.59 -13.23 54.12
C THR A 546 -29.46 -13.49 52.91
N MET A 547 -30.75 -13.60 53.10
CA MET A 547 -31.70 -13.80 52.02
C MET A 547 -32.97 -12.97 52.25
N SER A 548 -33.47 -12.38 51.19
CA SER A 548 -34.76 -11.69 51.22
C SER A 548 -35.93 -12.67 51.04
N ALA A 549 -37.08 -12.24 51.45
CA ALA A 549 -38.33 -12.98 51.23
C ALA A 549 -38.59 -13.23 49.73
N ASN A 550 -38.21 -12.28 48.84
CA ASN A 550 -38.38 -12.41 47.39
C ASN A 550 -37.51 -13.52 46.82
N ALA A 551 -36.23 -13.56 47.22
CA ALA A 551 -35.33 -14.62 46.79
C ALA A 551 -35.76 -15.99 47.28
N TYR A 552 -36.24 -16.09 48.54
CA TYR A 552 -36.77 -17.32 49.07
C TYR A 552 -38.01 -17.79 48.30
N ALA A 553 -38.95 -16.89 48.02
CA ALA A 553 -40.10 -17.22 47.19
C ALA A 553 -39.69 -17.75 45.83
N LYS A 554 -38.70 -17.10 45.20
CA LYS A 554 -38.14 -17.54 43.90
C LYS A 554 -37.54 -18.95 43.98
N PHE A 555 -36.78 -19.25 45.04
CA PHE A 555 -36.27 -20.59 45.33
C PHE A 555 -37.40 -21.63 45.41
N LEU A 556 -38.43 -21.32 46.15
CA LEU A 556 -39.58 -22.21 46.31
C LEU A 556 -40.38 -22.43 45.02
N LEU A 557 -40.37 -21.49 44.10
CA LEU A 557 -41.11 -21.60 42.83
C LEU A 557 -40.32 -22.23 41.69
N GLU A 558 -39.01 -22.06 41.65
CA GLU A 558 -38.18 -22.42 40.51
C GLU A 558 -37.28 -23.65 40.69
N CYS A 559 -37.07 -24.09 41.97
CA CYS A 559 -36.17 -25.21 42.23
C CYS A 559 -36.94 -26.55 42.25
N SER A 560 -36.22 -27.67 42.19
CA SER A 560 -36.80 -29.00 42.22
C SER A 560 -37.40 -29.33 43.61
N ASP A 561 -38.37 -30.26 43.69
CA ASP A 561 -38.96 -30.73 44.90
C ASP A 561 -37.96 -31.22 45.97
N ILE A 562 -36.93 -31.93 45.49
CA ILE A 562 -35.84 -32.46 46.33
C ILE A 562 -35.02 -31.30 46.93
N ASP A 563 -34.68 -30.32 46.14
CA ASP A 563 -33.87 -29.17 46.57
C ASP A 563 -34.65 -28.32 47.58
N LYS A 564 -35.93 -28.11 47.34
CA LYS A 564 -36.80 -27.35 48.23
C LYS A 564 -36.86 -28.02 49.62
N VAL A 565 -37.17 -29.30 49.69
CA VAL A 565 -37.23 -30.04 50.95
C VAL A 565 -35.87 -30.03 51.67
N ARG A 566 -34.78 -30.17 50.95
CA ARG A 566 -33.43 -30.24 51.51
C ARG A 566 -32.93 -28.89 52.06
N HIS A 567 -33.22 -27.78 51.38
CA HIS A 567 -32.60 -26.51 51.68
C HIS A 567 -33.53 -25.44 52.24
N SER A 568 -34.84 -25.59 52.16
CA SER A 568 -35.87 -24.64 52.64
C SER A 568 -35.60 -24.17 54.05
N SER A 569 -35.45 -25.09 54.97
CA SER A 569 -35.27 -24.81 56.44
C SER A 569 -33.99 -23.96 56.67
N LYS A 570 -32.90 -24.30 55.98
CA LYS A 570 -31.62 -23.53 56.06
C LYS A 570 -31.78 -22.11 55.54
N ILE A 571 -32.43 -21.93 54.38
CA ILE A 571 -32.69 -20.60 53.80
C ILE A 571 -33.62 -19.82 54.74
N LEU A 572 -34.72 -20.45 55.22
CA LEU A 572 -35.69 -19.80 56.06
C LEU A 572 -35.07 -19.27 57.38
N SER A 573 -34.03 -19.95 57.90
CA SER A 573 -33.33 -19.53 59.13
C SER A 573 -32.41 -18.29 58.88
N SER A 574 -32.05 -18.02 57.65
CA SER A 574 -31.18 -16.90 57.30
C SER A 574 -31.90 -15.62 56.86
N ILE A 575 -33.22 -15.68 56.79
CA ILE A 575 -34.02 -14.53 56.39
C ILE A 575 -34.12 -13.52 57.54
N THR A 576 -33.71 -12.30 57.27
CA THR A 576 -33.69 -11.19 58.24
C THR A 576 -34.93 -10.30 58.15
N THR A 577 -35.68 -10.39 57.06
CA THR A 577 -36.86 -9.58 56.82
C THR A 577 -38.13 -10.25 57.40
N ASP A 578 -39.11 -9.44 57.85
CA ASP A 578 -40.41 -9.98 58.27
C ASP A 578 -41.11 -10.55 57.03
N LEU A 579 -41.26 -11.90 57.06
CA LEU A 579 -41.90 -12.66 55.99
C LEU A 579 -43.42 -12.41 55.89
N ASN A 580 -44.03 -11.93 56.92
CA ASN A 580 -45.47 -11.62 56.92
C ASN A 580 -45.78 -10.32 56.19
N SER A 581 -44.92 -9.33 56.35
CA SER A 581 -45.09 -8.02 55.73
C SER A 581 -44.42 -7.90 54.32
N SER A 582 -43.84 -8.97 53.80
CA SER A 582 -43.20 -8.97 52.49
C SER A 582 -44.21 -8.81 51.35
N HIS A 583 -43.80 -7.99 50.37
CA HIS A 583 -44.59 -7.73 49.17
C HIS A 583 -43.93 -8.41 47.99
N ILE A 584 -44.31 -9.63 47.66
CA ILE A 584 -43.78 -10.43 46.57
C ILE A 584 -44.77 -10.39 45.42
N GLY A 585 -44.31 -9.89 44.24
CA GLY A 585 -45.09 -9.95 43.03
C GLY A 585 -44.97 -11.31 42.35
N PHE A 586 -46.07 -11.94 41.99
CA PHE A 586 -46.14 -13.20 41.26
C PHE A 586 -47.36 -13.25 40.35
N ALA A 587 -47.33 -14.11 39.37
CA ALA A 587 -48.44 -14.30 38.42
C ALA A 587 -49.20 -15.63 38.78
N HIS A 588 -50.50 -15.55 38.82
CA HIS A 588 -51.36 -16.74 39.00
C HIS A 588 -52.61 -16.58 38.16
N LEU A 589 -52.98 -17.64 37.44
CA LEU A 589 -54.15 -17.66 36.53
C LEU A 589 -54.29 -16.42 35.66
N GLY A 590 -53.15 -15.89 35.11
CA GLY A 590 -53.12 -14.70 34.27
C GLY A 590 -53.21 -13.35 35.02
N ASN A 591 -53.31 -13.37 36.35
CA ASN A 591 -53.37 -12.16 37.17
C ASN A 591 -52.01 -11.89 37.85
N SER A 592 -51.64 -10.63 37.95
CA SER A 592 -50.51 -10.16 38.78
C SER A 592 -50.99 -10.01 40.21
N ILE A 593 -50.34 -10.71 41.11
CA ILE A 593 -50.70 -10.76 42.53
C ILE A 593 -49.49 -10.25 43.34
N THR A 594 -49.77 -9.57 44.43
CA THR A 594 -48.78 -9.23 45.45
C THR A 594 -49.18 -9.89 46.77
N GLY A 595 -48.25 -10.59 47.38
CA GLY A 595 -48.49 -11.28 48.63
C GLY A 595 -47.22 -11.61 49.40
N ASN A 596 -47.32 -12.31 50.53
CA ASN A 596 -46.14 -12.84 51.23
C ASN A 596 -45.64 -14.14 50.58
N VAL A 597 -44.55 -14.69 51.14
CA VAL A 597 -43.95 -15.96 50.67
C VAL A 597 -44.92 -17.11 50.67
N LEU A 598 -45.73 -17.23 51.71
CA LEU A 598 -46.73 -18.33 51.83
C LEU A 598 -47.81 -18.24 50.76
N GLN A 599 -48.31 -16.99 50.49
CA GLN A 599 -49.27 -16.75 49.44
C GLN A 599 -48.68 -17.08 48.06
N ALA A 600 -47.42 -16.58 47.76
CA ALA A 600 -46.75 -16.84 46.51
C ALA A 600 -46.58 -18.34 46.27
N TYR A 601 -46.10 -19.06 47.28
CA TYR A 601 -45.85 -20.48 47.17
C TYR A 601 -47.15 -21.26 46.97
N VAL A 602 -48.13 -21.10 47.86
CA VAL A 602 -49.36 -21.89 47.87
C VAL A 602 -50.20 -21.69 46.60
N LEU A 603 -50.18 -20.47 46.04
CA LEU A 603 -50.93 -20.17 44.80
C LEU A 603 -50.20 -20.61 43.54
N CYS A 604 -48.85 -20.56 43.48
CA CYS A 604 -48.11 -20.75 42.28
C CYS A 604 -47.30 -22.06 42.21
N THR A 605 -47.21 -22.83 43.28
CA THR A 605 -46.41 -24.05 43.23
C THR A 605 -47.03 -25.14 42.36
N ASN A 606 -46.15 -25.83 41.62
CA ASN A 606 -46.49 -27.06 40.91
C ASN A 606 -45.94 -28.30 41.57
N ASP A 607 -45.51 -28.18 42.81
CA ASP A 607 -44.95 -29.28 43.59
C ASP A 607 -45.99 -30.38 43.85
N SER A 608 -45.51 -31.59 44.12
CA SER A 608 -46.39 -32.66 44.60
C SER A 608 -47.06 -32.23 45.89
N TYR A 609 -48.23 -32.74 46.16
CA TYR A 609 -49.00 -32.44 47.40
C TYR A 609 -48.17 -32.63 48.67
N ASP A 610 -47.39 -33.72 48.70
CA ASP A 610 -46.57 -34.06 49.87
C ASP A 610 -45.45 -33.05 50.12
N VAL A 611 -44.75 -32.62 49.05
CA VAL A 611 -43.71 -31.57 49.11
C VAL A 611 -44.34 -30.24 49.53
N ALA A 612 -45.40 -29.87 48.85
CA ALA A 612 -46.08 -28.61 49.10
C ALA A 612 -46.61 -28.54 50.57
N LYS A 613 -47.10 -29.63 51.10
CA LYS A 613 -47.53 -29.75 52.50
C LYS A 613 -46.37 -29.55 53.48
N VAL A 614 -45.24 -30.18 53.23
CA VAL A 614 -44.02 -30.00 54.06
C VAL A 614 -43.58 -28.51 54.05
N ILE A 615 -43.39 -27.89 52.88
CA ILE A 615 -42.95 -26.51 52.80
C ILE A 615 -43.95 -25.53 53.42
N ALA A 616 -45.24 -25.70 53.16
CA ALA A 616 -46.23 -24.81 53.71
C ALA A 616 -46.31 -25.01 55.27
N SER A 617 -46.16 -26.23 55.77
CA SER A 617 -46.10 -26.48 57.21
C SER A 617 -44.88 -25.83 57.88
N GLU A 618 -43.71 -25.84 57.22
CA GLU A 618 -42.52 -25.13 57.73
C GLU A 618 -42.74 -23.61 57.77
N LEU A 619 -43.35 -23.03 56.75
CA LEU A 619 -43.64 -21.59 56.68
C LEU A 619 -44.65 -21.24 57.78
N MET A 620 -45.69 -22.04 58.00
CA MET A 620 -46.72 -21.84 59.07
C MET A 620 -46.09 -21.99 60.42
N ALA A 621 -45.23 -23.00 60.66
CA ALA A 621 -44.51 -23.17 61.89
C ALA A 621 -43.66 -21.97 62.29
N LYS A 622 -43.16 -21.22 61.33
CA LYS A 622 -42.49 -19.92 61.51
C LYS A 622 -43.49 -18.76 61.73
N LYS A 623 -44.79 -19.09 61.96
CA LYS A 623 -45.86 -18.09 62.11
C LYS A 623 -46.13 -17.20 60.92
N ILE A 624 -45.72 -17.66 59.70
CA ILE A 624 -46.07 -16.98 58.49
C ILE A 624 -47.51 -17.35 58.15
N LYS A 625 -48.38 -16.38 58.06
CA LYS A 625 -49.78 -16.54 57.73
C LYS A 625 -50.09 -15.99 56.35
N LEU A 626 -51.18 -16.43 55.74
CA LEU A 626 -51.73 -15.76 54.57
C LEU A 626 -52.05 -14.31 54.93
N ASN A 627 -51.33 -13.39 54.32
CA ASN A 627 -51.53 -11.97 54.56
C ASN A 627 -52.77 -11.49 53.77
N THR A 628 -53.87 -11.34 54.49
CA THR A 628 -55.13 -10.94 53.88
C THR A 628 -55.26 -9.46 53.59
N GLU A 629 -54.32 -8.67 54.10
CA GLU A 629 -54.18 -7.24 53.75
C GLU A 629 -53.42 -7.02 52.48
N LEU A 630 -52.48 -7.92 52.15
CA LEU A 630 -51.69 -7.91 50.90
C LEU A 630 -52.37 -8.81 49.88
N SER A 631 -53.28 -8.28 49.11
CA SER A 631 -54.05 -9.06 48.15
C SER A 631 -54.00 -8.46 46.74
N VAL A 632 -54.38 -9.23 45.73
CA VAL A 632 -54.58 -8.82 44.33
C VAL A 632 -55.18 -7.44 44.19
N CYS A 633 -55.93 -7.02 45.16
CA CYS A 633 -56.77 -5.86 45.09
C CYS A 633 -56.62 -4.92 46.29
N GLY A 634 -55.61 -5.09 47.14
CA GLY A 634 -55.33 -4.21 48.24
C GLY A 634 -56.34 -4.28 49.39
N SER A 635 -57.19 -5.32 49.46
CA SER A 635 -58.12 -5.52 50.55
C SER A 635 -58.39 -6.98 50.77
N MET A 636 -58.69 -7.35 52.06
CA MET A 636 -59.11 -8.67 52.48
C MET A 636 -60.27 -9.17 51.61
N THR A 637 -61.27 -8.35 51.40
CA THR A 637 -62.47 -8.69 50.63
C THR A 637 -62.15 -9.10 49.20
N LYS A 638 -61.22 -8.41 48.56
CA LYS A 638 -60.81 -8.73 47.18
C LYS A 638 -59.98 -10.00 47.10
N PHE A 639 -59.11 -10.26 48.10
CA PHE A 639 -58.36 -11.52 48.17
C PHE A 639 -59.29 -12.72 48.41
N LYS A 640 -60.22 -12.59 49.32
CA LYS A 640 -61.23 -13.62 49.56
C LYS A 640 -62.07 -13.86 48.31
N LYS A 641 -62.52 -12.81 47.65
CA LYS A 641 -63.24 -12.91 46.40
C LYS A 641 -62.44 -13.68 45.39
N TYR A 642 -61.16 -13.28 45.19
CA TYR A 642 -60.26 -13.93 44.23
C TYR A 642 -60.13 -15.44 44.51
N VAL A 643 -59.84 -15.82 45.72
CA VAL A 643 -59.74 -17.25 46.12
C VAL A 643 -61.07 -17.97 45.95
N THR A 644 -62.19 -17.33 46.24
CA THR A 644 -63.51 -17.92 46.08
C THR A 644 -63.89 -18.06 44.59
N ASP A 645 -63.67 -17.06 43.80
CA ASP A 645 -63.98 -17.07 42.35
C ASP A 645 -63.08 -18.08 41.57
N ASN A 646 -61.92 -18.40 42.09
CA ASN A 646 -60.99 -19.37 41.50
C ASN A 646 -60.91 -20.70 42.23
N LYS A 647 -61.85 -20.99 43.16
CA LYS A 647 -61.81 -22.13 44.01
C LYS A 647 -61.61 -23.47 43.30
N THR A 648 -62.22 -23.65 42.16
CA THR A 648 -62.09 -24.87 41.33
C THR A 648 -60.76 -25.04 40.66
N SER A 649 -60.01 -23.98 40.53
CA SER A 649 -58.66 -23.91 39.87
C SER A 649 -57.54 -23.97 40.90
N LEU A 650 -57.84 -23.86 42.20
CA LEU A 650 -56.82 -23.85 43.22
C LEU A 650 -56.53 -25.30 43.65
N SER A 651 -55.28 -25.56 44.08
CA SER A 651 -54.88 -26.88 44.59
C SER A 651 -55.63 -27.22 45.88
N PRO A 652 -55.83 -28.52 46.18
CA PRO A 652 -56.40 -28.92 47.44
C PRO A 652 -55.66 -28.38 48.67
N LEU A 653 -54.34 -28.27 48.57
CA LEU A 653 -53.49 -27.65 49.58
C LEU A 653 -53.77 -26.18 49.81
N THR A 654 -53.93 -25.41 48.68
CA THR A 654 -54.29 -23.98 48.74
C THR A 654 -55.63 -23.82 49.48
N LEU A 655 -56.61 -24.62 49.13
CA LEU A 655 -57.92 -24.61 49.78
C LEU A 655 -57.83 -24.94 51.27
N GLN A 656 -57.08 -26.00 51.66
CA GLN A 656 -56.85 -26.36 53.04
C GLN A 656 -56.22 -25.23 53.86
N ILE A 657 -55.15 -24.61 53.35
CA ILE A 657 -54.48 -23.50 54.00
C ILE A 657 -55.38 -22.26 54.09
N CYS A 658 -56.17 -21.99 53.08
CA CYS A 658 -57.18 -20.93 53.14
C CYS A 658 -58.27 -21.21 54.23
N GLU A 659 -58.70 -22.43 54.36
CA GLU A 659 -59.60 -22.85 55.39
C GLU A 659 -58.99 -22.71 56.79
N GLU A 660 -57.80 -23.27 57.05
CA GLU A 660 -57.03 -23.14 58.26
C GLU A 660 -56.79 -21.71 58.70
N ASN A 661 -56.55 -20.82 57.76
CA ASN A 661 -56.37 -19.40 57.98
C ASN A 661 -57.71 -18.61 57.97
N ARG A 662 -58.85 -19.30 57.95
CA ARG A 662 -60.17 -18.70 57.98
C ARG A 662 -60.47 -17.70 56.86
N VAL A 663 -59.83 -17.89 55.64
CA VAL A 663 -60.08 -17.04 54.52
C VAL A 663 -61.54 -17.13 54.04
N PHE A 664 -62.17 -18.29 54.17
CA PHE A 664 -63.54 -18.51 53.82
C PHE A 664 -64.55 -18.32 54.97
N SER A 665 -64.12 -18.11 56.21
CA SER A 665 -64.96 -18.20 57.45
C SER A 665 -65.73 -16.91 57.75
N LEU A 666 -66.08 -16.13 56.78
CA LEU A 666 -66.89 -14.92 56.90
C LEU A 666 -68.11 -14.95 55.99
N PHE A 667 -68.70 -16.10 55.80
CA PHE A 667 -70.06 -16.22 55.27
C PHE A 667 -70.91 -17.17 56.21
#